data_9351187f05b5e67bbf3a31296ac67c41
#
_entry.id   9351187f05b5e67bbf3a31296ac67c41
#
_cell.length_a   1.000
_cell.length_b   1.000
_cell.length_c   1.000
_cell.angle_alpha   90.00
_cell.angle_beta   90.00
_cell.angle_gamma   90.00
#
_symmetry.space_group_name_H-M   'P 1'
#
loop_
_entity.id
_entity.type
_entity.pdbx_description
1 polymer ?
#
loop_
_entity_poly.entity_id
_entity_poly.type
_entity_poly.pdbx_seq_one_letter_code
_entity_poly.pdbx_strand_id
1 'polypeptide(L)'
;MQFPYSWLKTQANPDLSADKLEHLLTMAGLEVEEIDTAAPAFSGVVVAEVKSVEKHPDADRLNVTQVDAGTGELVQIVCGAPNVKLGIKVPCSLPGAVLPGNFKIKPTKMRGVPSNGMLCSTNELGLPDDGVDGLHILPEDAPVGANIREYLDLDDTLFTLKITPNRADCLSVKGIAREVSALTQCAFTPVEIQTASIGSEKKQAVRIDAPVDCGRFISRVIENVNAKAATPDWMKQRLERSGIRSISALVDIGNYVMLEIGQPMHVFDADKLSGSLIVRRAQNGETLACLNEKTVTLADNTLVVADEKGALSLAGLMGGEASAVSDDTQNIVLEAAWFAPEIIAGKSRQYGFGSDSSFRFERGVDYRLQADAIERATELVLQICGGAAGEMVEAQGKLPEAKQVELRLGRLKTVLGVEVPADQVEIILQHLGLKPEKTAEGFRVTSPSFRFDIEIEADLIEEIGRVYGYENIPDDYTSGRLKMLALPETKRPRFAVYNEIAARGYREVVSYAFVDEQWEQDFAANTNPIRLQNPLAAQYAVMRSTLIGGLVEVLQNNLNRKQNRVRVFEIARVFSKDSADQFVQNERIGGLWYGSVLPEQWGEKTRNVDFYDMKGDVESLLKNKEVSFVKTEHPALHPGRAANIVSDGRVVGFVGELHPKWLQKYDLPQAPLVFEIDMDAVLGREKTRYQSVSKFQPARRDLAFVMPEAVTHDDLLNVLKAAANKLVQEISVFDVYRGTGVPEGMKSVAVKIILQDMENTLTDEVIEPLVAKMIKAAAEKDAQLRA
;
A
#
# COMPACT_ATOMS: atom_id res chain seq x y z
N MET A 1 13.08 9.89 4.65
CA MET A 1 14.21 10.67 5.24
C MET A 1 14.45 11.87 4.35
N GLN A 2 14.26 13.07 4.89
CA GLN A 2 14.53 14.32 4.15
C GLN A 2 15.83 14.95 4.64
N PHE A 3 16.63 15.50 3.72
CA PHE A 3 17.88 16.19 4.08
C PHE A 3 18.33 17.16 2.97
N PRO A 4 19.00 18.26 3.31
CA PRO A 4 19.59 19.18 2.35
C PRO A 4 20.93 18.62 1.78
N TYR A 5 21.13 18.81 0.48
CA TYR A 5 22.32 18.32 -0.20
C TYR A 5 23.62 18.98 0.33
N SER A 6 23.53 20.25 0.70
CA SER A 6 24.66 20.95 1.34
C SER A 6 25.14 20.23 2.61
N TRP A 7 24.24 19.70 3.43
CA TRP A 7 24.60 18.94 4.64
C TRP A 7 25.25 17.60 4.30
N LEU A 8 24.69 16.85 3.34
CA LEU A 8 25.30 15.61 2.86
C LEU A 8 26.74 15.84 2.39
N LYS A 9 26.99 16.92 1.62
CA LYS A 9 28.32 17.29 1.12
C LYS A 9 29.37 17.52 2.21
N THR A 10 28.96 17.84 3.43
CA THR A 10 29.92 17.95 4.55
C THR A 10 30.54 16.62 4.96
N GLN A 11 29.88 15.48 4.62
CA GLN A 11 30.36 14.15 5.00
C GLN A 11 30.74 13.27 3.78
N ALA A 12 30.09 13.49 2.64
CA ALA A 12 30.42 12.87 1.35
C ALA A 12 30.12 13.87 0.25
N ASN A 13 31.16 14.30 -0.49
CA ASN A 13 31.01 15.31 -1.55
C ASN A 13 31.33 14.68 -2.92
N PRO A 14 30.34 14.00 -3.55
CA PRO A 14 30.52 13.46 -4.88
C PRO A 14 30.54 14.60 -5.91
N ASP A 15 31.35 14.47 -6.98
CA ASP A 15 31.33 15.37 -8.11
C ASP A 15 30.15 15.06 -9.06
N LEU A 16 28.94 15.21 -8.54
CA LEU A 16 27.69 14.91 -9.23
C LEU A 16 26.66 16.03 -9.07
N SER A 17 25.86 16.24 -10.12
CA SER A 17 24.63 17.04 -9.99
C SER A 17 23.58 16.32 -9.15
N ALA A 18 22.60 17.08 -8.62
CA ALA A 18 21.49 16.50 -7.84
C ALA A 18 20.74 15.42 -8.62
N ASP A 19 20.43 15.66 -9.91
CA ASP A 19 19.70 14.70 -10.77
C ASP A 19 20.48 13.39 -10.97
N LYS A 20 21.81 13.47 -11.10
CA LYS A 20 22.64 12.27 -11.23
C LYS A 20 22.71 11.49 -9.91
N LEU A 21 22.76 12.21 -8.80
CA LEU A 21 22.75 11.59 -7.47
C LEU A 21 21.40 10.92 -7.18
N GLU A 22 20.29 11.56 -7.55
CA GLU A 22 18.94 10.98 -7.48
C GLU A 22 18.87 9.63 -8.18
N HIS A 23 19.27 9.61 -9.46
CA HIS A 23 19.27 8.38 -10.25
C HIS A 23 20.12 7.30 -9.60
N LEU A 24 21.32 7.65 -9.17
CA LEU A 24 22.26 6.71 -8.57
C LEU A 24 21.74 6.11 -7.26
N LEU A 25 21.18 6.93 -6.38
CA LEU A 25 20.58 6.47 -5.11
C LEU A 25 19.38 5.56 -5.36
N THR A 26 18.48 5.97 -6.26
CA THR A 26 17.29 5.18 -6.62
C THR A 26 17.67 3.81 -7.19
N MET A 27 18.63 3.77 -8.13
CA MET A 27 19.10 2.51 -8.73
C MET A 27 19.84 1.61 -7.74
N ALA A 28 20.41 2.20 -6.68
CA ALA A 28 21.06 1.46 -5.60
C ALA A 28 20.09 1.03 -4.46
N GLY A 29 18.77 1.22 -4.63
CA GLY A 29 17.75 0.81 -3.67
C GLY A 29 17.36 1.86 -2.62
N LEU A 30 17.87 3.09 -2.73
CA LEU A 30 17.45 4.23 -1.92
C LEU A 30 16.56 5.15 -2.74
N GLU A 31 15.29 4.76 -2.90
CA GLU A 31 14.31 5.47 -3.75
C GLU A 31 14.21 6.94 -3.35
N VAL A 32 14.55 7.84 -4.28
CA VAL A 32 14.29 9.28 -4.13
C VAL A 32 12.84 9.53 -4.52
N GLU A 33 12.01 9.85 -3.54
CA GLU A 33 10.58 10.09 -3.71
C GLU A 33 10.32 11.51 -4.22
N GLU A 34 11.14 12.48 -3.79
CA GLU A 34 10.99 13.88 -4.15
C GLU A 34 12.33 14.61 -4.11
N ILE A 35 12.53 15.52 -5.06
CA ILE A 35 13.58 16.54 -5.04
C ILE A 35 12.91 17.90 -5.05
N ASP A 36 13.22 18.72 -4.06
CA ASP A 36 12.71 20.06 -3.92
C ASP A 36 13.85 21.07 -3.75
N THR A 37 13.55 22.36 -3.71
CA THR A 37 14.49 23.44 -3.44
C THR A 37 14.17 24.10 -2.11
N ALA A 38 15.20 24.61 -1.41
CA ALA A 38 15.04 25.28 -0.13
C ALA A 38 14.13 26.53 -0.21
N ALA A 39 14.01 27.12 -1.39
CA ALA A 39 13.07 28.21 -1.68
C ALA A 39 12.65 28.19 -3.14
N PRO A 40 11.45 28.66 -3.48
CA PRO A 40 11.02 28.82 -4.87
C PRO A 40 11.92 29.81 -5.62
N ALA A 41 11.86 29.74 -6.95
CA ALA A 41 12.67 30.62 -7.79
C ALA A 41 12.22 32.07 -7.66
N PHE A 42 13.12 32.95 -7.30
CA PHE A 42 12.97 34.40 -7.36
C PHE A 42 14.34 35.07 -7.59
N SER A 43 14.34 36.36 -8.00
CA SER A 43 15.58 37.08 -8.28
C SER A 43 15.46 38.57 -8.01
N GLY A 44 16.59 39.28 -7.85
CA GLY A 44 16.62 40.72 -7.67
C GLY A 44 16.20 41.19 -6.27
N VAL A 45 16.30 40.31 -5.26
CA VAL A 45 16.05 40.64 -3.85
C VAL A 45 17.39 40.71 -3.13
N VAL A 46 17.60 41.82 -2.39
CA VAL A 46 18.85 42.10 -1.65
C VAL A 46 18.57 42.36 -0.19
N VAL A 47 19.58 42.22 0.64
CA VAL A 47 19.56 42.71 2.04
C VAL A 47 19.53 44.21 2.03
N ALA A 48 18.56 44.85 2.72
CA ALA A 48 18.49 46.29 2.79
C ALA A 48 18.26 46.78 4.22
N GLU A 49 18.78 47.98 4.54
CA GLU A 49 18.59 48.59 5.85
C GLU A 49 17.64 49.77 5.76
N VAL A 50 16.66 49.86 6.66
CA VAL A 50 15.70 50.98 6.74
C VAL A 50 16.35 52.18 7.41
N LYS A 51 16.65 53.24 6.64
CA LYS A 51 17.35 54.44 7.09
C LYS A 51 16.42 55.59 7.56
N SER A 52 15.14 55.60 7.14
CA SER A 52 14.10 56.47 7.70
C SER A 52 12.73 55.87 7.54
N VAL A 53 11.81 56.22 8.41
CA VAL A 53 10.40 55.83 8.39
C VAL A 53 9.54 57.04 8.69
N GLU A 54 8.69 57.45 7.75
CA GLU A 54 7.76 58.57 7.90
C GLU A 54 6.34 58.12 7.61
N LYS A 55 5.32 58.74 8.20
CA LYS A 55 3.94 58.42 7.88
C LYS A 55 3.57 58.86 6.48
N HIS A 56 2.80 57.99 5.78
CA HIS A 56 2.26 58.35 4.47
C HIS A 56 1.26 59.52 4.58
N PRO A 57 1.34 60.55 3.70
CA PRO A 57 0.51 61.74 3.82
C PRO A 57 -1.00 61.43 3.70
N ASP A 58 -1.38 60.45 2.89
CA ASP A 58 -2.80 60.18 2.56
C ASP A 58 -3.23 58.75 2.93
N ALA A 59 -2.50 58.07 3.87
CA ALA A 59 -2.85 56.70 4.25
C ALA A 59 -2.32 56.31 5.64
N ASP A 60 -3.21 56.16 6.63
CA ASP A 60 -2.87 55.86 8.03
C ASP A 60 -2.11 54.60 8.25
N ARG A 61 -2.30 53.58 7.37
CA ARG A 61 -1.69 52.28 7.49
C ARG A 61 -0.38 52.12 6.70
N LEU A 62 0.03 53.15 5.97
CA LEU A 62 1.25 53.13 5.17
C LEU A 62 2.35 54.00 5.76
N ASN A 63 3.59 53.56 5.57
CA ASN A 63 4.77 54.36 5.90
C ASN A 63 5.60 54.53 4.62
N VAL A 64 6.24 55.68 4.50
CA VAL A 64 7.23 56.00 3.47
C VAL A 64 8.60 55.78 4.08
N THR A 65 9.37 54.87 3.50
CA THR A 65 10.70 54.52 3.99
C THR A 65 11.78 54.92 3.01
N GLN A 66 12.96 55.30 3.52
CA GLN A 66 14.18 55.43 2.75
C GLN A 66 15.09 54.24 3.14
N VAL A 67 15.49 53.49 2.16
CA VAL A 67 16.13 52.17 2.36
C VAL A 67 17.47 52.16 1.66
N ASP A 68 18.52 51.77 2.37
CA ASP A 68 19.81 51.46 1.77
C ASP A 68 19.81 49.99 1.31
N ALA A 69 19.81 49.81 0.01
CA ALA A 69 19.84 48.50 -0.64
C ALA A 69 21.21 48.17 -1.27
N GLY A 70 22.29 48.89 -0.86
CA GLY A 70 23.65 48.72 -1.40
C GLY A 70 23.85 49.26 -2.83
N THR A 71 22.92 50.10 -3.31
CA THR A 71 22.97 50.68 -4.67
C THR A 71 23.75 51.98 -4.75
N GLY A 72 24.21 52.49 -3.64
CA GLY A 72 24.88 53.79 -3.52
C GLY A 72 23.95 54.98 -3.32
N GLU A 73 22.66 54.82 -3.54
CA GLU A 73 21.62 55.82 -3.29
C GLU A 73 20.48 55.20 -2.45
N LEU A 74 19.81 56.03 -1.63
CA LEU A 74 18.66 55.57 -0.87
C LEU A 74 17.46 55.34 -1.78
N VAL A 75 16.78 54.21 -1.60
CA VAL A 75 15.59 53.86 -2.37
C VAL A 75 14.32 54.17 -1.55
N GLN A 76 13.41 54.95 -2.12
CA GLN A 76 12.14 55.26 -1.48
C GLN A 76 11.15 54.10 -1.73
N ILE A 77 10.63 53.52 -0.66
CA ILE A 77 9.63 52.43 -0.70
C ILE A 77 8.49 52.75 0.25
N VAL A 78 7.26 52.52 -0.23
CA VAL A 78 6.05 52.62 0.59
C VAL A 78 5.76 51.26 1.17
N CYS A 79 5.70 51.13 2.52
CA CYS A 79 5.54 49.88 3.23
C CYS A 79 4.32 49.91 4.15
N GLY A 80 3.52 48.84 4.09
CA GLY A 80 2.31 48.65 4.93
C GLY A 80 2.53 47.73 6.13
N ALA A 81 3.71 47.18 6.29
CA ALA A 81 3.99 46.19 7.35
C ALA A 81 3.98 46.83 8.75
N PRO A 82 3.35 46.21 9.74
CA PRO A 82 3.21 46.79 11.09
C PRO A 82 4.55 46.87 11.85
N ASN A 83 5.52 46.02 11.50
CA ASN A 83 6.82 45.91 12.18
C ASN A 83 7.93 46.74 11.54
N VAL A 84 7.61 47.57 10.51
CA VAL A 84 8.63 48.43 9.89
C VAL A 84 9.11 49.51 10.87
N LYS A 85 10.42 49.64 11.06
CA LYS A 85 11.07 50.61 11.94
C LYS A 85 12.48 50.95 11.47
N LEU A 86 13.00 52.08 11.96
CA LEU A 86 14.36 52.52 11.68
C LEU A 86 15.41 51.52 12.12
N GLY A 87 16.41 51.27 11.29
CA GLY A 87 17.60 50.46 11.56
C GLY A 87 17.43 48.97 11.35
N ILE A 88 16.23 48.48 11.05
CA ILE A 88 16.05 47.04 10.74
C ILE A 88 16.65 46.72 9.36
N LYS A 89 17.19 45.50 9.27
CA LYS A 89 17.57 44.89 8.00
C LYS A 89 16.50 43.92 7.53
N VAL A 90 16.14 43.98 6.26
CA VAL A 90 15.03 43.20 5.67
C VAL A 90 15.36 42.84 4.23
N PRO A 91 14.74 41.80 3.66
CA PRO A 91 14.80 41.54 2.23
C PRO A 91 14.07 42.65 1.47
N CYS A 92 14.69 43.17 0.43
CA CYS A 92 14.19 44.26 -0.41
C CYS A 92 14.23 43.84 -1.88
N SER A 93 13.10 43.77 -2.52
CA SER A 93 12.98 43.56 -3.95
C SER A 93 13.06 44.86 -4.72
N LEU A 94 14.08 45.00 -5.54
CA LEU A 94 14.34 46.16 -6.39
C LEU A 94 13.52 46.11 -7.70
N PRO A 95 13.38 47.24 -8.40
CA PRO A 95 12.74 47.23 -9.72
C PRO A 95 13.42 46.29 -10.68
N GLY A 96 12.66 45.42 -11.33
CA GLY A 96 13.16 44.32 -12.16
C GLY A 96 13.23 42.97 -11.45
N ALA A 97 13.12 42.94 -10.12
CA ALA A 97 13.01 41.69 -9.36
C ALA A 97 11.79 40.86 -9.81
N VAL A 98 11.94 39.55 -9.75
CA VAL A 98 10.87 38.57 -10.03
C VAL A 98 10.67 37.75 -8.78
N LEU A 99 9.52 37.86 -8.14
CA LEU A 99 9.15 37.08 -6.95
C LEU A 99 8.40 35.80 -7.33
N PRO A 100 8.19 34.88 -6.39
CA PRO A 100 7.43 33.66 -6.62
C PRO A 100 6.10 33.91 -7.31
N GLY A 101 5.63 32.98 -8.17
CA GLY A 101 4.45 33.19 -9.00
C GLY A 101 4.69 34.15 -10.20
N ASN A 102 5.95 34.40 -10.56
CA ASN A 102 6.36 35.28 -11.67
C ASN A 102 5.90 36.77 -11.48
N PHE A 103 5.80 37.18 -10.22
CA PHE A 103 5.40 38.54 -9.87
C PHE A 103 6.58 39.50 -10.05
N LYS A 104 6.46 40.42 -11.06
CA LYS A 104 7.51 41.36 -11.42
C LYS A 104 7.37 42.69 -10.69
N ILE A 105 8.42 43.10 -9.97
CA ILE A 105 8.50 44.39 -9.28
C ILE A 105 8.79 45.51 -10.30
N LYS A 106 7.95 46.50 -10.27
CA LYS A 106 8.09 47.70 -11.10
C LYS A 106 7.95 48.96 -10.25
N PRO A 107 8.60 50.08 -10.63
CA PRO A 107 8.33 51.36 -10.00
C PRO A 107 6.81 51.68 -10.07
N THR A 108 6.23 52.01 -8.96
CA THR A 108 4.80 52.31 -8.82
C THR A 108 4.55 53.56 -7.98
N LYS A 109 3.31 54.08 -7.99
CA LYS A 109 2.87 55.08 -7.05
C LYS A 109 1.76 54.53 -6.17
N MET A 110 1.99 54.54 -4.87
CA MET A 110 0.98 54.20 -3.88
C MET A 110 0.34 55.43 -3.31
N ARG A 111 -0.94 55.66 -3.65
CA ARG A 111 -1.69 56.85 -3.27
C ARG A 111 -0.90 58.18 -3.54
N GLY A 112 -0.31 58.26 -4.74
CA GLY A 112 0.43 59.42 -5.16
C GLY A 112 1.92 59.48 -4.80
N VAL A 113 2.37 58.71 -3.80
CA VAL A 113 3.78 58.62 -3.38
C VAL A 113 4.53 57.55 -4.17
N PRO A 114 5.69 57.86 -4.78
CA PRO A 114 6.50 56.89 -5.50
C PRO A 114 7.04 55.78 -4.58
N SER A 115 6.99 54.52 -5.07
CA SER A 115 7.62 53.36 -4.42
C SER A 115 8.45 52.63 -5.46
N ASN A 116 9.77 52.56 -5.25
CA ASN A 116 10.75 51.99 -6.16
C ASN A 116 11.26 50.63 -5.65
N GLY A 117 10.34 49.73 -5.29
CA GLY A 117 10.65 48.44 -4.74
C GLY A 117 9.58 47.99 -3.73
N MET A 118 9.87 46.88 -3.07
CA MET A 118 9.02 46.29 -2.03
C MET A 118 9.89 45.67 -0.95
N LEU A 119 9.63 45.94 0.33
CA LEU A 119 10.18 45.21 1.46
C LEU A 119 9.36 43.94 1.63
N CYS A 120 10.04 42.79 1.83
CA CYS A 120 9.41 41.48 1.77
C CYS A 120 9.27 40.83 3.15
N SER A 121 8.16 40.12 3.33
CA SER A 121 7.98 39.12 4.35
C SER A 121 8.49 37.74 3.85
N THR A 122 8.45 36.75 4.69
CA THR A 122 8.70 35.33 4.30
C THR A 122 7.69 34.88 3.25
N ASN A 123 6.42 35.29 3.35
CA ASN A 123 5.37 34.89 2.41
C ASN A 123 5.60 35.37 0.97
N GLU A 124 6.05 36.63 0.78
CA GLU A 124 6.34 37.14 -0.56
C GLU A 124 7.53 36.41 -1.21
N LEU A 125 8.45 35.88 -0.42
CA LEU A 125 9.60 35.12 -0.88
C LEU A 125 9.29 33.60 -1.02
N GLY A 126 8.10 33.17 -0.56
CA GLY A 126 7.73 31.74 -0.53
C GLY A 126 8.56 30.93 0.47
N LEU A 127 9.08 31.59 1.50
CA LEU A 127 9.80 30.95 2.60
C LEU A 127 8.81 30.44 3.66
N PRO A 128 9.22 29.49 4.52
CA PRO A 128 8.42 29.07 5.67
C PRO A 128 7.98 30.25 6.53
N ASP A 129 6.76 30.14 7.09
CA ASP A 129 6.22 31.17 7.99
C ASP A 129 7.08 31.24 9.27
N ASP A 130 7.66 32.41 9.53
CA ASP A 130 8.47 32.69 10.72
C ASP A 130 7.61 33.13 11.93
N GLY A 131 6.28 33.17 11.77
CA GLY A 131 5.33 33.58 12.80
C GLY A 131 5.33 35.08 13.07
N VAL A 132 6.00 35.87 12.24
CA VAL A 132 6.07 37.33 12.35
C VAL A 132 5.05 38.00 11.46
N ASP A 133 4.16 38.80 12.02
CA ASP A 133 3.23 39.60 11.22
C ASP A 133 3.97 40.81 10.63
N GLY A 134 4.34 40.70 9.35
CA GLY A 134 5.00 41.77 8.62
C GLY A 134 6.29 41.36 7.89
N LEU A 135 7.30 42.24 7.93
CA LEU A 135 8.57 42.02 7.24
C LEU A 135 9.41 40.92 7.91
N HIS A 136 10.14 40.17 7.10
CA HIS A 136 11.18 39.28 7.59
C HIS A 136 12.41 40.08 8.06
N ILE A 137 12.63 40.09 9.38
CA ILE A 137 13.72 40.88 9.98
C ILE A 137 14.97 40.03 10.00
N LEU A 138 16.00 40.50 9.32
CA LEU A 138 17.33 39.87 9.26
C LEU A 138 18.21 40.32 10.47
N PRO A 139 19.24 39.49 10.82
CA PRO A 139 20.24 39.86 11.80
C PRO A 139 20.89 41.23 11.54
N GLU A 140 21.33 41.90 12.60
CA GLU A 140 21.94 43.24 12.49
C GLU A 140 23.26 43.27 11.69
N ASP A 141 23.98 42.13 11.64
CA ASP A 141 25.21 41.98 10.88
C ASP A 141 25.00 41.58 9.42
N ALA A 142 23.74 41.35 8.96
CA ALA A 142 23.46 41.01 7.56
C ALA A 142 24.05 42.07 6.61
N PRO A 143 24.83 41.67 5.58
CA PRO A 143 25.55 42.62 4.71
C PRO A 143 24.59 43.33 3.74
N VAL A 144 24.42 44.63 3.87
CA VAL A 144 23.57 45.42 2.99
C VAL A 144 24.03 45.34 1.53
N GLY A 145 23.10 45.10 0.63
CA GLY A 145 23.34 44.92 -0.80
C GLY A 145 23.65 43.46 -1.19
N ALA A 146 23.82 42.55 -0.23
CA ALA A 146 24.00 41.13 -0.56
C ALA A 146 22.75 40.52 -1.17
N ASN A 147 22.91 39.60 -2.11
CA ASN A 147 21.84 38.81 -2.66
C ASN A 147 21.22 37.98 -1.54
N ILE A 148 19.90 38.06 -1.34
CA ILE A 148 19.22 37.37 -0.25
C ILE A 148 19.25 35.87 -0.41
N ARG A 149 19.27 35.35 -1.64
CA ARG A 149 19.38 33.88 -1.88
C ARG A 149 20.73 33.33 -1.42
N GLU A 150 21.79 34.08 -1.71
CA GLU A 150 23.15 33.70 -1.28
C GLU A 150 23.30 33.85 0.24
N TYR A 151 22.78 34.96 0.82
CA TYR A 151 22.87 35.21 2.25
C TYR A 151 22.14 34.19 3.11
N LEU A 152 20.96 33.76 2.68
CA LEU A 152 20.15 32.72 3.35
C LEU A 152 20.40 31.30 2.83
N ASP A 153 21.37 31.11 1.92
CA ASP A 153 21.72 29.82 1.29
C ASP A 153 20.49 29.09 0.71
N LEU A 154 19.65 29.82 -0.07
CA LEU A 154 18.37 29.34 -0.57
C LEU A 154 18.45 28.47 -1.82
N ASP A 155 19.63 28.30 -2.40
CA ASP A 155 19.85 27.49 -3.62
C ASP A 155 20.18 26.03 -3.29
N ASP A 156 19.88 25.57 -2.08
CA ASP A 156 20.10 24.21 -1.66
C ASP A 156 19.02 23.27 -2.22
N THR A 157 19.42 22.05 -2.52
CA THR A 157 18.52 20.98 -2.99
C THR A 157 18.13 20.08 -1.82
N LEU A 158 16.85 19.79 -1.69
CA LEU A 158 16.30 18.92 -0.66
C LEU A 158 15.96 17.57 -1.27
N PHE A 159 16.53 16.50 -0.72
CA PHE A 159 16.20 15.13 -1.09
C PHE A 159 15.26 14.50 -0.08
N THR A 160 14.20 13.87 -0.56
CA THR A 160 13.32 13.01 0.26
C THR A 160 13.47 11.58 -0.19
N LEU A 161 14.05 10.74 0.68
CA LEU A 161 14.25 9.32 0.44
C LEU A 161 13.18 8.48 1.14
N LYS A 162 12.65 7.50 0.43
CA LYS A 162 11.81 6.44 0.96
C LYS A 162 12.67 5.24 1.31
N ILE A 163 13.04 5.15 2.57
CA ILE A 163 13.95 4.12 3.07
C ILE A 163 13.17 2.85 3.41
N THR A 164 13.62 1.72 2.88
CA THR A 164 13.08 0.39 3.21
C THR A 164 13.39 0.00 4.65
N PRO A 165 12.54 -0.81 5.33
CA PRO A 165 12.73 -1.15 6.74
C PRO A 165 14.08 -1.80 7.08
N ASN A 166 14.70 -2.54 6.15
CA ASN A 166 16.01 -3.17 6.34
C ASN A 166 17.19 -2.17 6.33
N ARG A 167 16.99 -0.96 5.74
CA ARG A 167 18.04 0.05 5.60
C ARG A 167 17.93 1.18 6.61
N ALA A 168 17.62 0.85 7.86
CA ALA A 168 17.54 1.84 8.95
C ALA A 168 18.85 2.62 9.20
N ASP A 169 19.99 2.08 8.80
CA ASP A 169 21.30 2.77 8.79
C ASP A 169 21.27 4.07 7.97
N CYS A 170 20.44 4.12 6.91
CA CYS A 170 20.25 5.30 6.05
C CYS A 170 19.22 6.31 6.59
N LEU A 171 18.69 6.13 7.80
CA LEU A 171 17.84 7.14 8.47
C LEU A 171 18.66 8.26 9.14
N SER A 172 19.86 8.51 8.63
CA SER A 172 20.77 9.59 9.04
C SER A 172 21.61 10.10 7.88
N VAL A 173 22.09 11.34 7.98
CA VAL A 173 23.01 11.93 7.00
C VAL A 173 24.30 11.10 6.93
N LYS A 174 24.83 10.63 8.08
CA LYS A 174 26.00 9.75 8.15
C LYS A 174 25.81 8.45 7.36
N GLY A 175 24.65 7.82 7.48
CA GLY A 175 24.33 6.57 6.75
C GLY A 175 24.24 6.80 5.25
N ILE A 176 23.52 7.85 4.83
CA ILE A 176 23.42 8.23 3.42
C ILE A 176 24.78 8.62 2.85
N ALA A 177 25.61 9.36 3.60
CA ALA A 177 26.96 9.74 3.16
C ALA A 177 27.86 8.51 2.94
N ARG A 178 27.73 7.47 3.78
CA ARG A 178 28.42 6.19 3.58
C ARG A 178 27.98 5.51 2.28
N GLU A 179 26.70 5.50 1.99
CA GLU A 179 26.16 4.95 0.75
C GLU A 179 26.66 5.71 -0.47
N VAL A 180 26.60 7.06 -0.42
CA VAL A 180 27.12 7.91 -1.50
C VAL A 180 28.62 7.65 -1.73
N SER A 181 29.40 7.52 -0.66
CA SER A 181 30.81 7.14 -0.75
C SER A 181 31.00 5.76 -1.41
N ALA A 182 30.20 4.78 -1.04
CA ALA A 182 30.29 3.43 -1.63
C ALA A 182 29.93 3.44 -3.13
N LEU A 183 28.94 4.22 -3.53
CA LEU A 183 28.47 4.30 -4.91
C LEU A 183 29.39 5.13 -5.82
N THR A 184 30.03 6.16 -5.27
CA THR A 184 30.82 7.14 -6.07
C THR A 184 32.30 7.06 -5.82
N GLN A 185 32.73 6.27 -4.83
CA GLN A 185 34.12 6.16 -4.35
C GLN A 185 34.69 7.51 -3.86
N CYS A 186 33.86 8.51 -3.57
CA CYS A 186 34.29 9.73 -2.93
C CYS A 186 34.68 9.48 -1.46
N ALA A 187 35.49 10.39 -0.89
CA ALA A 187 35.91 10.27 0.51
C ALA A 187 34.65 10.34 1.44
N PHE A 188 34.62 9.46 2.43
CA PHE A 188 33.66 9.51 3.53
C PHE A 188 34.35 10.17 4.72
N THR A 189 33.84 11.34 5.13
CA THR A 189 34.37 12.13 6.21
C THR A 189 33.26 12.37 7.27
N PRO A 190 32.97 11.36 8.10
CA PRO A 190 31.96 11.51 9.16
C PRO A 190 32.40 12.59 10.16
N VAL A 191 31.43 13.17 10.86
CA VAL A 191 31.70 14.15 11.92
C VAL A 191 32.63 13.56 12.97
N GLU A 192 33.68 14.29 13.32
CA GLU A 192 34.55 13.94 14.45
C GLU A 192 33.86 14.28 15.77
N ILE A 193 33.70 13.29 16.61
CA ILE A 193 33.06 13.42 17.92
C ILE A 193 34.16 13.48 18.98
N GLN A 194 34.21 14.57 19.69
CA GLN A 194 35.22 14.79 20.75
C GLN A 194 34.62 14.49 22.11
N THR A 195 35.45 13.88 22.98
CA THR A 195 35.05 13.65 24.38
C THR A 195 34.94 14.98 25.09
N ALA A 196 33.78 15.23 25.70
CA ALA A 196 33.55 16.47 26.43
C ALA A 196 34.34 16.51 27.75
N SER A 197 34.83 17.69 28.11
CA SER A 197 35.48 17.90 29.38
C SER A 197 34.47 17.78 30.53
N ILE A 198 34.86 17.08 31.61
CA ILE A 198 34.05 16.90 32.81
C ILE A 198 34.22 18.11 33.69
N GLY A 199 33.13 18.81 33.97
CA GLY A 199 33.07 20.01 34.81
C GLY A 199 32.11 19.90 36.00
N SER A 200 31.42 18.75 36.15
CA SER A 200 30.50 18.47 37.26
C SER A 200 30.70 17.06 37.83
N GLU A 201 30.46 16.90 39.10
CA GLU A 201 30.47 15.58 39.78
C GLU A 201 29.11 14.90 39.77
N LYS A 202 28.07 15.56 39.27
CA LYS A 202 26.69 15.04 39.18
C LYS A 202 26.57 13.88 38.20
N LYS A 203 25.89 12.86 38.65
CA LYS A 203 25.60 11.64 37.87
C LYS A 203 24.13 11.28 38.00
N GLN A 204 23.51 10.87 36.93
CA GLN A 204 22.18 10.27 36.96
C GLN A 204 22.32 8.75 36.96
N ALA A 205 21.93 8.10 38.03
CA ALA A 205 21.95 6.64 38.10
C ALA A 205 20.91 6.05 37.14
N VAL A 206 21.27 4.94 36.46
CA VAL A 206 20.42 4.21 35.54
C VAL A 206 20.35 2.73 35.91
N ARG A 207 19.20 2.11 35.65
CA ARG A 207 18.97 0.68 35.87
C ARG A 207 18.09 0.11 34.76
N ILE A 208 18.42 -1.08 34.30
CA ILE A 208 17.62 -1.81 33.30
C ILE A 208 16.99 -3.02 34.00
N ASP A 209 15.66 -3.00 34.17
CA ASP A 209 14.86 -4.11 34.70
C ASP A 209 14.33 -5.02 33.58
N ALA A 210 14.40 -4.59 32.33
CA ALA A 210 14.04 -5.34 31.13
C ALA A 210 15.24 -5.51 30.17
N PRO A 211 16.25 -6.33 30.52
CA PRO A 211 17.55 -6.37 29.83
C PRO A 211 17.51 -6.97 28.45
N VAL A 212 16.43 -7.67 28.07
CA VAL A 212 16.20 -8.18 26.70
C VAL A 212 15.60 -7.10 25.82
N ASP A 213 14.76 -6.24 26.37
CA ASP A 213 14.04 -5.19 25.66
C ASP A 213 14.90 -3.91 25.49
N CYS A 214 15.78 -3.65 26.47
CA CYS A 214 16.75 -2.55 26.42
C CYS A 214 18.16 -3.11 26.60
N GLY A 215 18.95 -3.12 25.55
CA GLY A 215 20.30 -3.67 25.58
C GLY A 215 21.36 -2.67 26.03
N ARG A 216 21.08 -1.34 25.94
CA ARG A 216 22.00 -0.31 26.39
C ARG A 216 21.25 0.98 26.71
N PHE A 217 21.62 1.62 27.81
CA PHE A 217 21.08 2.91 28.22
C PHE A 217 22.17 3.77 28.82
N ILE A 218 22.38 4.96 28.26
CA ILE A 218 23.41 5.90 28.75
C ILE A 218 22.73 7.21 29.09
N SER A 219 23.13 7.76 30.23
CA SER A 219 22.72 9.07 30.73
C SER A 219 23.91 9.96 31.00
N ARG A 220 23.75 11.28 30.88
CA ARG A 220 24.70 12.30 31.29
C ARG A 220 23.96 13.51 31.86
N VAL A 221 24.37 13.97 33.03
CA VAL A 221 23.91 15.24 33.64
C VAL A 221 24.71 16.39 33.05
N ILE A 222 24.03 17.50 32.71
CA ILE A 222 24.69 18.79 32.43
C ILE A 222 24.01 19.85 33.30
N GLU A 223 24.80 20.50 34.18
CA GLU A 223 24.31 21.50 35.11
C GLU A 223 24.50 22.92 34.57
N ASN A 224 23.67 23.85 35.02
CA ASN A 224 23.75 25.27 34.75
C ASN A 224 23.63 25.61 33.23
N VAL A 225 22.75 24.91 32.52
CA VAL A 225 22.45 25.22 31.13
C VAL A 225 21.54 26.45 31.00
N ASN A 226 21.69 27.22 29.93
CA ASN A 226 20.75 28.26 29.56
C ASN A 226 19.71 27.69 28.61
N ALA A 227 18.56 27.24 29.13
CA ALA A 227 17.48 26.70 28.32
C ALA A 227 16.82 27.72 27.36
N LYS A 228 17.04 29.04 27.61
CA LYS A 228 16.55 30.13 26.71
C LYS A 228 17.53 30.48 25.59
N ALA A 229 18.64 29.75 25.48
CA ALA A 229 19.57 29.95 24.37
C ALA A 229 18.86 29.75 23.03
N ALA A 230 19.11 30.63 22.08
CA ALA A 230 18.56 30.47 20.74
C ALA A 230 19.26 29.33 19.99
N THR A 231 18.52 28.54 19.28
CA THR A 231 19.09 27.56 18.33
C THR A 231 19.86 28.33 17.24
N PRO A 232 21.14 27.99 16.98
CA PRO A 232 21.89 28.65 15.92
C PRO A 232 21.24 28.47 14.54
N ASP A 233 21.30 29.51 13.71
CA ASP A 233 20.63 29.52 12.39
C ASP A 233 21.04 28.34 11.50
N TRP A 234 22.33 27.97 11.51
CA TRP A 234 22.80 26.81 10.73
C TRP A 234 22.16 25.49 11.16
N MET A 235 21.89 25.30 12.47
CA MET A 235 21.21 24.12 13.00
C MET A 235 19.73 24.15 12.67
N LYS A 236 19.09 25.30 12.90
CA LYS A 236 17.68 25.55 12.58
C LYS A 236 17.40 25.28 11.10
N GLN A 237 18.20 25.81 10.19
CA GLN A 237 18.09 25.58 8.74
C GLN A 237 18.20 24.08 8.38
N ARG A 238 19.18 23.34 8.94
CA ARG A 238 19.33 21.92 8.68
C ARG A 238 18.14 21.09 9.16
N LEU A 239 17.59 21.42 10.35
CA LEU A 239 16.40 20.77 10.90
C LEU A 239 15.17 21.04 10.02
N GLU A 240 14.87 22.30 9.72
CA GLU A 240 13.70 22.70 8.95
C GLU A 240 13.75 22.17 7.52
N ARG A 241 14.91 22.20 6.87
CA ARG A 241 15.13 21.59 5.55
C ARG A 241 15.06 20.05 5.57
N SER A 242 15.17 19.45 6.75
CA SER A 242 14.98 18.03 6.97
C SER A 242 13.57 17.67 7.47
N GLY A 243 12.63 18.64 7.43
CA GLY A 243 11.23 18.43 7.81
C GLY A 243 10.96 18.46 9.32
N ILE A 244 11.93 18.87 10.15
CA ILE A 244 11.79 18.96 11.61
C ILE A 244 11.70 20.42 12.03
N ARG A 245 10.60 20.82 12.65
CA ARG A 245 10.42 22.18 13.17
C ARG A 245 11.34 22.41 14.38
N SER A 246 12.07 23.51 14.40
CA SER A 246 12.82 23.98 15.55
C SER A 246 11.87 24.36 16.69
N ILE A 247 12.20 23.94 17.91
CA ILE A 247 11.39 24.16 19.13
C ILE A 247 12.17 24.94 20.17
N SER A 248 13.28 24.40 20.64
CA SER A 248 14.20 25.00 21.58
C SER A 248 15.57 24.36 21.43
N ALA A 249 16.64 25.07 21.77
CA ALA A 249 18.00 24.58 21.56
C ALA A 249 18.25 23.19 22.16
N LEU A 250 17.72 22.90 23.35
CA LEU A 250 17.89 21.60 24.00
C LEU A 250 17.20 20.45 23.24
N VAL A 251 16.00 20.69 22.72
CA VAL A 251 15.25 19.71 21.90
C VAL A 251 15.86 19.59 20.52
N ASP A 252 16.24 20.71 19.92
CA ASP A 252 16.80 20.79 18.57
C ASP A 252 18.14 20.06 18.46
N ILE A 253 18.98 20.12 19.50
CA ILE A 253 20.24 19.36 19.58
C ILE A 253 19.95 17.86 19.51
N GLY A 254 18.97 17.35 20.25
CA GLY A 254 18.59 15.93 20.20
C GLY A 254 18.11 15.50 18.81
N ASN A 255 17.26 16.31 18.17
CA ASN A 255 16.78 16.10 16.81
C ASN A 255 17.92 16.20 15.77
N TYR A 256 18.85 17.13 15.97
CA TYR A 256 20.00 17.29 15.10
C TYR A 256 20.91 16.06 15.13
N VAL A 257 21.26 15.55 16.33
CA VAL A 257 22.08 14.35 16.51
C VAL A 257 21.38 13.13 15.89
N MET A 258 20.07 13.02 16.07
CA MET A 258 19.28 11.95 15.45
C MET A 258 19.38 11.99 13.91
N LEU A 259 19.27 13.15 13.29
CA LEU A 259 19.42 13.29 11.83
C LEU A 259 20.86 13.14 11.38
N GLU A 260 21.83 13.67 12.13
CA GLU A 260 23.25 13.65 11.78
C GLU A 260 23.82 12.22 11.76
N ILE A 261 23.59 11.45 12.85
CA ILE A 261 24.25 10.16 13.07
C ILE A 261 23.30 8.97 13.27
N GLY A 262 21.98 9.21 13.41
CA GLY A 262 20.95 8.14 13.47
C GLY A 262 20.54 7.70 14.87
N GLN A 263 21.01 8.34 15.95
CA GLN A 263 20.63 8.01 17.32
C GLN A 263 19.54 8.96 17.82
N PRO A 264 18.29 8.46 18.03
CA PRO A 264 17.28 9.24 18.74
C PRO A 264 17.69 9.47 20.19
N MET A 265 17.50 10.68 20.67
CA MET A 265 17.87 11.11 22.01
C MET A 265 16.67 11.71 22.72
N HIS A 266 16.73 11.69 24.06
CA HIS A 266 15.79 12.42 24.91
C HIS A 266 16.52 13.30 25.90
N VAL A 267 15.88 14.38 26.31
CA VAL A 267 16.39 15.31 27.34
C VAL A 267 15.33 15.48 28.40
N PHE A 268 15.74 15.20 29.67
CA PHE A 268 14.91 15.40 30.85
C PHE A 268 15.37 16.65 31.62
N ASP A 269 14.43 17.28 32.27
CA ASP A 269 14.72 18.23 33.33
C ASP A 269 15.18 17.47 34.59
N ALA A 270 16.45 17.58 34.96
CA ALA A 270 17.05 16.83 36.03
C ALA A 270 16.39 17.08 37.39
N ASP A 271 15.91 18.30 37.61
CA ASP A 271 15.31 18.72 38.88
C ASP A 271 13.86 18.15 39.05
N LYS A 272 13.26 17.64 37.98
CA LYS A 272 11.96 16.96 38.01
C LYS A 272 12.07 15.45 38.25
N LEU A 273 13.27 14.88 38.12
CA LEU A 273 13.50 13.44 38.29
C LEU A 273 13.56 13.04 39.77
N SER A 274 13.16 11.80 40.06
CA SER A 274 13.17 11.22 41.39
C SER A 274 13.94 9.92 41.44
N GLY A 275 15.15 9.95 42.00
CA GLY A 275 16.00 8.77 42.11
C GLY A 275 16.62 8.33 40.77
N SER A 276 16.71 7.05 40.55
CA SER A 276 17.32 6.47 39.34
C SER A 276 16.38 6.46 38.14
N LEU A 277 16.91 6.59 36.91
CA LEU A 277 16.18 6.24 35.71
C LEU A 277 16.12 4.72 35.57
N ILE A 278 14.93 4.20 35.33
CA ILE A 278 14.64 2.75 35.30
C ILE A 278 13.99 2.41 33.97
N VAL A 279 14.61 1.54 33.17
CA VAL A 279 13.98 1.00 31.97
C VAL A 279 13.28 -0.31 32.32
N ARG A 280 11.96 -0.30 32.29
CA ARG A 280 11.11 -1.42 32.67
C ARG A 280 9.89 -1.56 31.76
N ARG A 281 9.20 -2.67 31.86
CA ARG A 281 7.85 -2.77 31.29
C ARG A 281 6.85 -1.99 32.13
N ALA A 282 5.86 -1.41 31.48
CA ALA A 282 4.79 -0.68 32.13
C ALA A 282 3.98 -1.59 33.06
N GLN A 283 3.43 -1.02 34.11
CA GLN A 283 2.45 -1.69 34.98
C GLN A 283 1.07 -1.56 34.32
N ASN A 284 0.26 -2.61 34.42
CA ASN A 284 -1.06 -2.61 33.80
C ASN A 284 -1.94 -1.49 34.39
N GLY A 285 -2.46 -0.64 33.52
CA GLY A 285 -3.30 0.50 33.89
C GLY A 285 -2.51 1.74 34.32
N GLU A 286 -1.18 1.73 34.30
CA GLU A 286 -0.34 2.93 34.45
C GLU A 286 -0.67 3.95 33.38
N THR A 287 -0.71 5.23 33.69
CA THR A 287 -1.03 6.30 32.74
C THR A 287 0.15 7.23 32.52
N LEU A 288 0.28 7.76 31.31
CA LEU A 288 1.30 8.73 30.95
C LEU A 288 0.68 9.88 30.14
N ALA A 289 0.86 11.11 30.62
CA ALA A 289 0.62 12.31 29.84
C ALA A 289 1.87 12.55 28.95
N CYS A 290 1.66 12.52 27.63
CA CYS A 290 2.72 12.61 26.62
C CYS A 290 2.92 14.04 26.10
N LEU A 291 4.10 14.37 25.60
CA LEU A 291 4.44 15.67 25.00
C LEU A 291 3.55 16.11 23.84
N ASN A 292 2.78 15.20 23.25
CA ASN A 292 1.80 15.48 22.20
C ASN A 292 0.40 15.75 22.74
N GLU A 293 0.26 16.14 24.00
CA GLU A 293 -0.99 16.48 24.70
C GLU A 293 -1.97 15.30 24.85
N LYS A 294 -1.54 14.06 24.57
CA LYS A 294 -2.36 12.87 24.76
C LYS A 294 -1.99 12.16 26.06
N THR A 295 -3.01 11.79 26.83
CA THR A 295 -2.83 10.88 27.96
C THR A 295 -3.18 9.46 27.51
N VAL A 296 -2.25 8.53 27.71
CA VAL A 296 -2.40 7.13 27.32
C VAL A 296 -2.42 6.21 28.54
N THR A 297 -3.20 5.14 28.48
CA THR A 297 -3.18 4.05 29.42
C THR A 297 -2.21 3.00 28.88
N LEU A 298 -1.21 2.65 29.69
CA LEU A 298 -0.12 1.76 29.29
C LEU A 298 -0.55 0.30 29.41
N ALA A 299 -0.17 -0.49 28.43
CA ALA A 299 -0.31 -1.95 28.46
C ALA A 299 0.99 -2.58 29.02
N ASP A 300 0.88 -3.74 29.62
CA ASP A 300 2.00 -4.49 30.24
C ASP A 300 3.11 -4.89 29.26
N ASN A 301 2.81 -4.93 27.96
CA ASN A 301 3.77 -5.19 26.89
C ASN A 301 4.50 -3.94 26.38
N THR A 302 4.36 -2.80 27.07
CA THR A 302 4.98 -1.53 26.68
C THR A 302 6.24 -1.26 27.50
N LEU A 303 7.34 -0.95 26.82
CA LEU A 303 8.57 -0.52 27.48
C LEU A 303 8.46 0.97 27.83
N VAL A 304 8.87 1.33 29.05
CA VAL A 304 8.89 2.70 29.53
C VAL A 304 10.26 3.03 30.15
N VAL A 305 10.64 4.29 30.02
CA VAL A 305 11.63 4.89 30.93
C VAL A 305 10.86 5.50 32.09
N ALA A 306 11.23 5.15 33.29
CA ALA A 306 10.55 5.52 34.52
C ALA A 306 11.55 6.04 35.57
N ASP A 307 11.05 6.65 36.60
CA ASP A 307 11.77 6.90 37.84
C ASP A 307 11.08 6.21 39.04
N GLU A 308 11.41 6.60 40.27
CA GLU A 308 10.79 6.04 41.48
C GLU A 308 9.31 6.44 41.63
N LYS A 309 8.83 7.46 40.94
CA LYS A 309 7.44 7.93 40.98
C LYS A 309 6.54 7.26 39.92
N GLY A 310 7.09 6.91 38.76
CA GLY A 310 6.30 6.31 37.69
C GLY A 310 6.93 6.45 36.30
N ALA A 311 6.16 6.18 35.27
CA ALA A 311 6.59 6.28 33.87
C ALA A 311 6.85 7.74 33.48
N LEU A 312 8.01 8.00 32.86
CA LEU A 312 8.44 9.31 32.35
C LEU A 312 8.31 9.41 30.84
N SER A 313 8.47 8.29 30.13
CA SER A 313 8.34 8.25 28.69
C SER A 313 7.93 6.85 28.21
N LEU A 314 7.26 6.79 27.05
CA LEU A 314 7.17 5.59 26.23
C LEU A 314 8.52 5.39 25.57
N ALA A 315 9.28 4.38 25.98
CA ALA A 315 10.63 4.12 25.49
C ALA A 315 10.66 4.06 23.95
N GLY A 316 11.50 4.90 23.35
CA GLY A 316 11.66 4.97 21.91
C GLY A 316 10.47 5.52 21.11
N LEU A 317 9.38 5.94 21.76
CA LEU A 317 8.18 6.44 21.08
C LEU A 317 7.90 7.92 21.39
N MET A 318 7.73 8.29 22.67
CA MET A 318 7.30 9.63 23.07
C MET A 318 7.66 9.95 24.52
N GLY A 319 8.22 11.11 24.74
CA GLY A 319 8.47 11.64 26.07
C GLY A 319 7.19 12.00 26.83
N GLY A 320 7.25 11.98 28.15
CA GLY A 320 6.19 12.45 29.03
C GLY A 320 6.34 13.93 29.42
N GLU A 321 5.23 14.56 29.70
CA GLU A 321 5.12 15.99 30.00
C GLU A 321 5.76 16.34 31.39
N ALA A 322 5.64 15.43 32.34
CA ALA A 322 6.04 15.67 33.75
C ALA A 322 7.54 15.95 33.90
N SER A 323 8.40 15.34 33.07
CA SER A 323 9.87 15.49 33.11
C SER A 323 10.44 16.33 31.98
N ALA A 324 9.58 16.96 31.16
CA ALA A 324 9.99 17.78 30.04
C ALA A 324 10.80 19.00 30.46
N VAL A 325 11.77 19.37 29.63
CA VAL A 325 12.51 20.63 29.74
C VAL A 325 11.61 21.82 29.45
N SER A 326 11.92 22.96 30.04
CA SER A 326 11.21 24.22 29.85
C SER A 326 12.22 25.38 29.84
N ASP A 327 11.76 26.61 29.59
CA ASP A 327 12.60 27.81 29.61
C ASP A 327 13.29 28.07 30.95
N ASP A 328 12.76 27.50 32.03
CA ASP A 328 13.30 27.68 33.36
C ASP A 328 14.23 26.53 33.81
N THR A 329 14.43 25.51 32.96
CA THR A 329 15.31 24.37 33.22
C THR A 329 16.78 24.81 33.32
N GLN A 330 17.46 24.43 34.39
CA GLN A 330 18.87 24.76 34.63
C GLN A 330 19.77 23.50 34.57
N ASN A 331 19.22 22.35 34.88
CA ASN A 331 19.98 21.11 34.94
C ASN A 331 19.24 20.08 34.05
N ILE A 332 19.97 19.40 33.18
CA ILE A 332 19.40 18.44 32.27
C ILE A 332 20.05 17.06 32.43
N VAL A 333 19.28 16.03 32.02
CA VAL A 333 19.82 14.68 31.79
C VAL A 333 19.62 14.33 30.31
N LEU A 334 20.73 14.13 29.63
CA LEU A 334 20.71 13.56 28.26
C LEU A 334 20.54 12.04 28.36
N GLU A 335 19.71 11.47 27.50
CA GLU A 335 19.48 10.05 27.36
C GLU A 335 19.82 9.60 25.91
N ALA A 336 20.59 8.50 25.81
CA ALA A 336 20.72 7.75 24.58
C ALA A 336 20.61 6.25 24.88
N ALA A 337 19.71 5.56 24.19
CA ALA A 337 19.43 4.15 24.45
C ALA A 337 19.41 3.32 23.16
N TRP A 338 19.58 2.01 23.32
CA TRP A 338 19.24 1.02 22.33
C TRP A 338 18.10 0.15 22.87
N PHE A 339 17.00 0.11 22.13
CA PHE A 339 15.84 -0.74 22.39
C PHE A 339 15.75 -1.80 21.31
N ALA A 340 15.38 -3.02 21.69
CA ALA A 340 15.13 -4.10 20.73
C ALA A 340 13.99 -3.69 19.78
N PRO A 341 14.18 -3.74 18.45
CA PRO A 341 13.16 -3.30 17.49
C PRO A 341 11.80 -3.96 17.70
N GLU A 342 11.78 -5.23 18.10
CA GLU A 342 10.58 -6.03 18.31
C GLU A 342 9.66 -5.48 19.41
N ILE A 343 10.23 -4.82 20.44
CA ILE A 343 9.43 -4.25 21.52
C ILE A 343 8.81 -2.90 21.12
N ILE A 344 9.43 -2.18 20.19
CA ILE A 344 8.93 -0.88 19.71
C ILE A 344 7.98 -1.06 18.52
N ALA A 345 8.22 -2.09 17.69
CA ALA A 345 7.41 -2.35 16.50
C ALA A 345 5.91 -2.47 16.85
N GLY A 346 5.08 -1.72 16.10
CA GLY A 346 3.63 -1.71 16.27
C GLY A 346 3.10 -0.83 17.41
N LYS A 347 3.97 -0.23 18.25
CA LYS A 347 3.52 0.65 19.34
C LYS A 347 2.91 1.95 18.82
N SER A 348 3.43 2.49 17.73
CA SER A 348 2.82 3.63 17.04
C SER A 348 1.36 3.37 16.66
N ARG A 349 1.06 2.17 16.15
CA ARG A 349 -0.32 1.75 15.84
C ARG A 349 -1.14 1.54 17.11
N GLN A 350 -0.56 0.92 18.14
CA GLN A 350 -1.25 0.63 19.40
C GLN A 350 -1.73 1.90 20.10
N TYR A 351 -0.94 2.97 20.10
CA TYR A 351 -1.25 4.23 20.78
C TYR A 351 -1.81 5.31 19.84
N GLY A 352 -1.84 5.08 18.52
CA GLY A 352 -2.42 5.99 17.54
C GLY A 352 -1.57 7.24 17.25
N PHE A 353 -0.26 7.19 17.53
CA PHE A 353 0.72 8.20 17.14
C PHE A 353 2.12 7.60 17.02
N GLY A 354 2.95 8.18 16.17
CA GLY A 354 4.36 7.84 16.01
C GLY A 354 5.26 9.06 16.12
N SER A 355 6.56 8.85 16.07
CA SER A 355 7.59 9.88 16.05
C SER A 355 8.76 9.46 15.17
N ASP A 356 9.65 10.39 14.83
CA ASP A 356 10.93 10.12 14.17
C ASP A 356 11.80 9.14 14.96
N SER A 357 11.71 9.18 16.26
CA SER A 357 12.37 8.22 17.17
C SER A 357 11.81 6.82 17.00
N SER A 358 10.47 6.66 17.07
CA SER A 358 9.83 5.35 16.93
C SER A 358 10.07 4.74 15.55
N PHE A 359 10.09 5.56 14.51
CA PHE A 359 10.37 5.14 13.13
C PHE A 359 11.77 4.53 12.98
N ARG A 360 12.76 5.06 13.74
CA ARG A 360 14.12 4.52 13.78
C ARG A 360 14.23 3.29 14.67
N PHE A 361 13.72 3.35 15.91
CA PHE A 361 13.83 2.23 16.84
C PHE A 361 13.10 0.97 16.37
N GLU A 362 11.92 1.10 15.75
CA GLU A 362 11.19 -0.07 15.24
C GLU A 362 11.89 -0.78 14.05
N ARG A 363 12.83 -0.08 13.38
CA ARG A 363 13.63 -0.61 12.25
C ARG A 363 15.03 -1.02 12.68
N GLY A 364 15.50 -0.48 13.80
CA GLY A 364 16.82 -0.73 14.36
C GLY A 364 17.69 0.53 14.39
N VAL A 365 18.35 0.72 15.53
CA VAL A 365 19.37 1.75 15.76
C VAL A 365 20.69 1.05 16.04
N ASP A 366 21.80 1.64 15.60
CA ASP A 366 23.13 1.09 15.87
C ASP A 366 23.37 0.93 17.38
N TYR A 367 23.54 -0.31 17.86
CA TYR A 367 23.69 -0.63 19.28
C TYR A 367 25.03 -0.23 19.89
N ARG A 368 25.94 0.38 19.12
CA ARG A 368 27.21 0.92 19.60
C ARG A 368 27.28 2.45 19.61
N LEU A 369 26.28 3.13 19.07
CA LEU A 369 26.29 4.56 18.80
C LEU A 369 25.98 5.44 20.02
N GLN A 370 25.40 4.89 21.10
CA GLN A 370 24.83 5.67 22.21
C GLN A 370 25.87 6.58 22.91
N ALA A 371 27.09 6.10 23.11
CA ALA A 371 28.15 6.90 23.76
C ALA A 371 28.56 8.08 22.86
N ASP A 372 28.78 7.81 21.56
CA ASP A 372 29.12 8.84 20.58
C ASP A 372 28.01 9.91 20.50
N ALA A 373 26.75 9.50 20.54
CA ALA A 373 25.61 10.42 20.52
C ALA A 373 25.55 11.32 21.77
N ILE A 374 25.82 10.77 22.96
CA ILE A 374 25.90 11.55 24.20
C ILE A 374 27.05 12.55 24.12
N GLU A 375 28.25 12.15 23.63
CA GLU A 375 29.38 13.07 23.47
C GLU A 375 29.04 14.19 22.49
N ARG A 376 28.48 13.85 21.32
CA ARG A 376 28.08 14.83 20.30
C ARG A 376 27.04 15.82 20.82
N ALA A 377 25.97 15.31 21.48
CA ALA A 377 24.96 16.16 22.09
C ALA A 377 25.54 17.06 23.21
N THR A 378 26.43 16.52 24.04
CA THR A 378 27.10 17.27 25.08
C THR A 378 27.93 18.40 24.51
N GLU A 379 28.76 18.15 23.49
CA GLU A 379 29.51 19.15 22.75
C GLU A 379 28.60 20.31 22.32
N LEU A 380 27.49 20.00 21.64
CA LEU A 380 26.56 20.99 21.15
C LEU A 380 25.82 21.75 22.29
N VAL A 381 25.44 21.08 23.37
CA VAL A 381 24.84 21.73 24.54
C VAL A 381 25.83 22.73 25.18
N LEU A 382 27.06 22.31 25.40
CA LEU A 382 28.09 23.20 26.00
C LEU A 382 28.40 24.41 25.10
N GLN A 383 28.41 24.24 23.78
CA GLN A 383 28.63 25.33 22.83
C GLN A 383 27.46 26.31 22.75
N ILE A 384 26.21 25.82 22.82
CA ILE A 384 25.01 26.63 22.55
C ILE A 384 24.38 27.11 23.85
N CYS A 385 24.19 26.20 24.80
CA CYS A 385 23.49 26.47 26.07
C CYS A 385 24.43 26.69 27.23
N GLY A 386 25.75 26.42 27.07
CA GLY A 386 26.69 26.42 28.18
C GLY A 386 26.50 25.27 29.16
N GLY A 387 27.00 25.46 30.38
CA GLY A 387 26.85 24.49 31.47
C GLY A 387 28.11 23.69 31.77
N ALA A 388 28.00 22.69 32.66
CA ALA A 388 29.08 21.83 33.12
C ALA A 388 28.64 20.36 33.04
N ALA A 389 29.29 19.56 32.20
CA ALA A 389 28.95 18.17 31.98
C ALA A 389 29.51 17.27 33.08
N GLY A 390 28.71 16.34 33.57
CA GLY A 390 29.14 15.25 34.44
C GLY A 390 29.67 14.05 33.65
N GLU A 391 30.09 13.02 34.36
CA GLU A 391 30.47 11.74 33.71
C GLU A 391 29.23 11.02 33.15
N MET A 392 29.43 10.25 32.06
CA MET A 392 28.40 9.32 31.57
C MET A 392 28.18 8.18 32.56
N VAL A 393 26.91 7.78 32.70
CA VAL A 393 26.53 6.57 33.45
C VAL A 393 25.87 5.63 32.46
N GLU A 394 26.39 4.42 32.38
CA GLU A 394 25.91 3.39 31.48
C GLU A 394 25.33 2.20 32.24
N ALA A 395 24.16 1.72 31.79
CA ALA A 395 23.64 0.41 32.12
C ALA A 395 23.56 -0.44 30.86
N GLN A 396 23.96 -1.71 30.96
CA GLN A 396 24.00 -2.64 29.86
C GLN A 396 23.10 -3.84 30.12
N GLY A 397 22.24 -4.15 29.17
CA GLY A 397 21.44 -5.36 29.07
C GLY A 397 22.01 -6.32 28.02
N LYS A 398 21.13 -6.98 27.28
CA LYS A 398 21.53 -7.92 26.22
C LYS A 398 21.60 -7.19 24.89
N LEU A 399 22.81 -7.06 24.36
CA LEU A 399 23.05 -6.53 23.01
C LEU A 399 23.03 -7.66 21.96
N PRO A 400 22.71 -7.33 20.69
CA PRO A 400 22.85 -8.28 19.58
C PRO A 400 24.29 -8.76 19.39
N GLU A 401 24.45 -10.01 18.98
CA GLU A 401 25.75 -10.55 18.56
C GLU A 401 25.99 -10.29 17.08
N ALA A 402 27.17 -9.83 16.73
CA ALA A 402 27.56 -9.62 15.35
C ALA A 402 27.62 -10.97 14.63
N LYS A 403 26.90 -11.10 13.52
CA LYS A 403 26.91 -12.32 12.68
C LYS A 403 28.10 -12.33 11.74
N GLN A 404 28.68 -13.50 11.54
CA GLN A 404 29.69 -13.73 10.50
C GLN A 404 29.03 -14.41 9.29
N VAL A 405 29.21 -13.83 8.13
CA VAL A 405 28.61 -14.28 6.87
C VAL A 405 29.72 -14.57 5.87
N GLU A 406 29.67 -15.74 5.26
CA GLU A 406 30.61 -16.12 4.20
C GLU A 406 30.04 -15.75 2.84
N LEU A 407 30.86 -15.12 1.99
CA LEU A 407 30.57 -14.78 0.60
C LEU A 407 31.47 -15.60 -0.33
N ARG A 408 30.88 -16.49 -1.10
CA ARG A 408 31.60 -17.28 -2.11
C ARG A 408 31.51 -16.60 -3.48
N LEU A 409 32.65 -16.31 -4.10
CA LEU A 409 32.69 -15.65 -5.42
C LEU A 409 32.00 -16.47 -6.51
N GLY A 410 32.11 -17.81 -6.45
CA GLY A 410 31.38 -18.70 -7.37
C GLY A 410 29.86 -18.60 -7.22
N ARG A 411 29.34 -18.43 -5.99
CA ARG A 411 27.92 -18.21 -5.73
C ARG A 411 27.46 -16.84 -6.19
N LEU A 412 28.25 -15.79 -5.91
CA LEU A 412 28.02 -14.44 -6.39
C LEU A 412 27.82 -14.43 -7.92
N LYS A 413 28.75 -15.03 -8.68
CA LYS A 413 28.66 -15.17 -10.15
C LYS A 413 27.40 -15.91 -10.59
N THR A 414 27.02 -16.99 -9.88
CA THR A 414 25.83 -17.77 -10.23
C THR A 414 24.53 -16.98 -10.02
N VAL A 415 24.46 -16.16 -8.97
CA VAL A 415 23.25 -15.39 -8.61
C VAL A 415 23.12 -14.14 -9.48
N LEU A 416 24.21 -13.38 -9.66
CA LEU A 416 24.17 -12.15 -10.46
C LEU A 416 24.26 -12.40 -11.97
N GLY A 417 24.69 -13.59 -12.41
CA GLY A 417 24.90 -13.88 -13.83
C GLY A 417 26.14 -13.22 -14.44
N VAL A 418 26.93 -12.49 -13.64
CA VAL A 418 28.14 -11.77 -14.08
C VAL A 418 29.28 -12.06 -13.10
N GLU A 419 30.51 -12.04 -13.59
CA GLU A 419 31.72 -12.18 -12.76
C GLU A 419 32.18 -10.80 -12.28
N VAL A 420 32.09 -10.56 -10.97
CA VAL A 420 32.63 -9.37 -10.33
C VAL A 420 34.01 -9.72 -9.79
N PRO A 421 35.08 -9.01 -10.19
CA PRO A 421 36.44 -9.29 -9.71
C PRO A 421 36.57 -9.20 -8.19
N ALA A 422 37.38 -10.07 -7.59
CA ALA A 422 37.52 -10.15 -6.13
C ALA A 422 38.00 -8.86 -5.48
N ASP A 423 38.86 -8.12 -6.13
CA ASP A 423 39.34 -6.80 -5.69
C ASP A 423 38.24 -5.75 -5.70
N GLN A 424 37.35 -5.77 -6.69
CA GLN A 424 36.19 -4.90 -6.74
C GLN A 424 35.18 -5.24 -5.65
N VAL A 425 34.93 -6.52 -5.39
CA VAL A 425 34.09 -6.99 -4.28
C VAL A 425 34.65 -6.49 -2.94
N GLU A 426 35.96 -6.62 -2.73
CA GLU A 426 36.61 -6.15 -1.49
C GLU A 426 36.45 -4.62 -1.30
N ILE A 427 36.64 -3.84 -2.36
CA ILE A 427 36.49 -2.38 -2.35
C ILE A 427 35.03 -1.99 -2.01
N ILE A 428 34.05 -2.63 -2.63
CA ILE A 428 32.62 -2.38 -2.36
C ILE A 428 32.32 -2.63 -0.88
N LEU A 429 32.71 -3.79 -0.36
CA LEU A 429 32.50 -4.14 1.03
C LEU A 429 33.15 -3.15 2.00
N GLN A 430 34.37 -2.72 1.72
CA GLN A 430 35.10 -1.74 2.55
C GLN A 430 34.43 -0.37 2.55
N HIS A 431 33.99 0.14 1.40
CA HIS A 431 33.29 1.43 1.30
C HIS A 431 31.93 1.41 2.00
N LEU A 432 31.26 0.27 2.04
CA LEU A 432 30.04 0.07 2.84
C LEU A 432 30.31 0.01 4.36
N GLY A 433 31.58 0.07 4.77
CA GLY A 433 31.98 -0.05 6.18
C GLY A 433 32.01 -1.49 6.70
N LEU A 434 31.89 -2.47 5.80
CA LEU A 434 32.05 -3.88 6.10
C LEU A 434 33.56 -4.23 6.17
N LYS A 435 33.90 -5.20 6.99
CA LYS A 435 35.33 -5.63 7.15
C LYS A 435 35.51 -7.02 6.57
N PRO A 436 35.82 -7.14 5.25
CA PRO A 436 36.00 -8.43 4.61
C PRO A 436 37.36 -9.06 5.00
N GLU A 437 37.33 -10.33 5.39
CA GLU A 437 38.50 -11.18 5.56
C GLU A 437 38.56 -12.17 4.39
N LYS A 438 39.70 -12.27 3.68
CA LYS A 438 39.89 -13.17 2.55
C LYS A 438 39.83 -14.63 3.00
N THR A 439 39.13 -15.45 2.28
CA THR A 439 39.07 -16.90 2.44
C THR A 439 39.49 -17.62 1.15
N ALA A 440 39.54 -18.93 1.15
CA ALA A 440 39.91 -19.69 -0.06
C ALA A 440 38.84 -19.57 -1.18
N GLU A 441 37.57 -19.34 -0.84
CA GLU A 441 36.47 -19.27 -1.80
C GLU A 441 35.91 -17.85 -2.01
N GLY A 442 36.38 -16.85 -1.26
CA GLY A 442 35.89 -15.48 -1.33
C GLY A 442 36.18 -14.67 -0.08
N PHE A 443 35.16 -14.28 0.67
CA PHE A 443 35.29 -13.41 1.84
C PHE A 443 34.45 -13.88 3.01
N ARG A 444 34.94 -13.64 4.23
CA ARG A 444 34.17 -13.69 5.46
C ARG A 444 33.94 -12.27 5.94
N VAL A 445 32.69 -11.92 6.21
CA VAL A 445 32.29 -10.57 6.63
C VAL A 445 31.60 -10.63 7.98
N THR A 446 32.09 -9.86 8.95
CA THR A 446 31.39 -9.65 10.21
C THR A 446 30.43 -8.49 10.05
N SER A 447 29.12 -8.73 10.28
CA SER A 447 28.08 -7.69 10.18
C SER A 447 28.38 -6.57 11.17
N PRO A 448 28.44 -5.30 10.74
CA PRO A 448 28.66 -4.17 11.65
C PRO A 448 27.39 -3.86 12.44
N SER A 449 27.52 -3.17 13.56
CA SER A 449 26.44 -2.87 14.50
C SER A 449 25.29 -2.02 13.91
N PHE A 450 25.50 -1.34 12.80
CA PHE A 450 24.50 -0.54 12.10
C PHE A 450 23.80 -1.29 10.95
N ARG A 451 24.19 -2.55 10.63
CA ARG A 451 23.59 -3.38 9.56
C ARG A 451 23.06 -4.68 10.17
N PHE A 452 21.83 -4.62 10.66
CA PHE A 452 21.15 -5.78 11.28
C PHE A 452 20.45 -6.67 10.27
N ASP A 453 20.42 -6.25 9.02
CA ASP A 453 19.85 -6.97 7.87
C ASP A 453 20.83 -7.98 7.24
N ILE A 454 22.12 -7.84 7.49
CA ILE A 454 23.15 -8.76 6.94
C ILE A 454 23.30 -10.00 7.83
N GLU A 455 22.61 -11.07 7.43
CA GLU A 455 22.53 -12.33 8.19
C GLU A 455 22.95 -13.56 7.39
N ILE A 456 22.79 -13.54 6.07
CA ILE A 456 23.05 -14.66 5.16
C ILE A 456 23.85 -14.22 3.94
N GLU A 457 24.40 -15.18 3.18
CA GLU A 457 25.19 -14.93 1.97
C GLU A 457 24.45 -14.09 0.92
N ALA A 458 23.11 -14.28 0.81
CA ALA A 458 22.30 -13.53 -0.15
C ALA A 458 22.30 -12.02 0.13
N ASP A 459 22.38 -11.60 1.40
CA ASP A 459 22.41 -10.19 1.78
C ASP A 459 23.71 -9.53 1.31
N LEU A 460 24.85 -10.24 1.39
CA LEU A 460 26.11 -9.75 0.84
C LEU A 460 26.12 -9.71 -0.70
N ILE A 461 25.46 -10.66 -1.35
CA ILE A 461 25.28 -10.66 -2.81
C ILE A 461 24.43 -9.46 -3.23
N GLU A 462 23.37 -9.14 -2.50
CA GLU A 462 22.55 -7.94 -2.73
C GLU A 462 23.40 -6.68 -2.64
N GLU A 463 24.21 -6.54 -1.57
CA GLU A 463 25.09 -5.39 -1.39
C GLU A 463 26.07 -5.21 -2.55
N ILE A 464 26.67 -6.31 -3.01
CA ILE A 464 27.57 -6.25 -4.18
C ILE A 464 26.78 -5.87 -5.44
N GLY A 465 25.63 -6.50 -5.70
CA GLY A 465 24.83 -6.28 -6.91
C GLY A 465 24.34 -4.84 -7.04
N ARG A 466 23.82 -4.25 -5.94
CA ARG A 466 23.30 -2.88 -5.95
C ARG A 466 24.38 -1.81 -6.10
N VAL A 467 25.58 -2.01 -5.48
CA VAL A 467 26.72 -1.06 -5.60
C VAL A 467 27.45 -1.24 -6.92
N TYR A 468 27.57 -2.48 -7.40
CA TYR A 468 28.07 -2.75 -8.75
C TYR A 468 27.20 -2.10 -9.83
N GLY A 469 25.92 -1.96 -9.55
CA GLY A 469 24.88 -1.37 -10.40
C GLY A 469 24.16 -2.42 -11.23
N TYR A 470 22.87 -2.56 -11.03
CA TYR A 470 22.03 -3.50 -11.79
C TYR A 470 22.05 -3.23 -13.30
N GLU A 471 22.27 -1.98 -13.71
CA GLU A 471 22.42 -1.58 -15.12
C GLU A 471 23.67 -2.16 -15.78
N ASN A 472 24.68 -2.55 -14.98
CA ASN A 472 25.92 -3.19 -15.47
C ASN A 472 25.78 -4.72 -15.58
N ILE A 473 24.66 -5.29 -15.13
CA ILE A 473 24.38 -6.73 -15.25
C ILE A 473 23.76 -6.98 -16.61
N PRO A 474 24.37 -7.81 -17.48
CA PRO A 474 23.84 -8.05 -18.81
C PRO A 474 22.51 -8.80 -18.76
N ASP A 475 21.56 -8.38 -19.61
CA ASP A 475 20.34 -9.12 -19.89
C ASP A 475 20.68 -10.35 -20.75
N ASP A 476 20.58 -11.52 -20.17
CA ASP A 476 20.84 -12.77 -20.88
C ASP A 476 19.56 -13.61 -20.99
N TYR A 477 19.44 -14.31 -22.13
CA TYR A 477 18.31 -15.20 -22.35
C TYR A 477 18.54 -16.50 -21.56
N THR A 478 17.57 -16.87 -20.73
CA THR A 478 17.59 -18.16 -20.06
C THR A 478 17.46 -19.26 -21.09
N SER A 479 18.40 -20.19 -21.11
CA SER A 479 18.33 -21.42 -21.90
C SER A 479 18.13 -22.63 -21.00
N GLY A 480 17.24 -23.53 -21.40
CA GLY A 480 16.96 -24.73 -20.63
C GLY A 480 16.15 -25.74 -21.41
N ARG A 481 16.21 -26.99 -20.98
CA ARG A 481 15.32 -28.02 -21.52
C ARG A 481 13.94 -27.86 -20.92
N LEU A 482 12.99 -27.37 -21.72
CA LEU A 482 11.58 -27.32 -21.34
C LEU A 482 10.96 -28.68 -21.57
N LYS A 483 10.49 -29.32 -20.50
CA LYS A 483 9.61 -30.48 -20.60
C LYS A 483 8.17 -29.99 -20.48
N MET A 484 7.47 -29.99 -21.61
CA MET A 484 6.05 -29.70 -21.61
C MET A 484 5.32 -30.83 -20.89
N LEU A 485 4.67 -30.50 -19.78
CA LEU A 485 3.76 -31.42 -19.12
C LEU A 485 2.46 -31.46 -19.93
N ALA A 486 2.05 -32.63 -20.35
CA ALA A 486 0.75 -32.82 -20.98
C ALA A 486 -0.35 -32.47 -19.97
N LEU A 487 -1.28 -31.60 -20.36
CA LEU A 487 -2.47 -31.35 -19.57
C LEU A 487 -3.27 -32.66 -19.43
N PRO A 488 -3.82 -32.96 -18.25
CA PRO A 488 -4.69 -34.10 -18.07
C PRO A 488 -5.86 -34.04 -19.04
N GLU A 489 -6.17 -35.14 -19.75
CA GLU A 489 -7.33 -35.18 -20.65
C GLU A 489 -8.65 -34.94 -19.90
N THR A 490 -8.69 -35.17 -18.60
CA THR A 490 -9.84 -34.98 -17.72
C THR A 490 -10.07 -33.55 -17.26
N LYS A 491 -9.18 -32.61 -17.62
CA LYS A 491 -9.33 -31.20 -17.32
C LYS A 491 -9.18 -30.34 -18.57
N ARG A 492 -10.01 -29.34 -18.69
CA ARG A 492 -9.87 -28.30 -19.70
C ARG A 492 -9.12 -27.09 -19.14
N PRO A 493 -8.32 -26.35 -19.95
CA PRO A 493 -7.67 -25.13 -19.49
C PRO A 493 -8.72 -24.09 -19.06
N ARG A 494 -8.44 -23.37 -17.97
CA ARG A 494 -9.31 -22.28 -17.51
C ARG A 494 -9.59 -21.26 -18.61
N PHE A 495 -8.56 -20.91 -19.38
CA PHE A 495 -8.69 -19.98 -20.50
C PHE A 495 -9.67 -20.42 -21.58
N ALA A 496 -9.86 -21.73 -21.79
CA ALA A 496 -10.87 -22.24 -22.70
C ALA A 496 -12.31 -21.94 -22.23
N VAL A 497 -12.53 -21.83 -20.91
CA VAL A 497 -13.83 -21.42 -20.34
C VAL A 497 -14.10 -19.96 -20.63
N TYR A 498 -13.09 -19.11 -20.41
CA TYR A 498 -13.19 -17.67 -20.76
C TYR A 498 -13.53 -17.47 -22.23
N ASN A 499 -12.83 -18.15 -23.14
CA ASN A 499 -13.07 -18.04 -24.56
C ASN A 499 -14.47 -18.53 -24.96
N GLU A 500 -14.95 -19.60 -24.34
CA GLU A 500 -16.27 -20.15 -24.64
C GLU A 500 -17.40 -19.20 -24.21
N ILE A 501 -17.35 -18.69 -22.98
CA ILE A 501 -18.37 -17.76 -22.49
C ILE A 501 -18.31 -16.41 -23.23
N ALA A 502 -17.11 -15.92 -23.54
CA ALA A 502 -16.92 -14.70 -24.32
C ALA A 502 -17.46 -14.86 -25.76
N ALA A 503 -17.23 -16.02 -26.40
CA ALA A 503 -17.77 -16.32 -27.74
C ALA A 503 -19.30 -16.36 -27.76
N ARG A 504 -19.95 -16.59 -26.61
CA ARG A 504 -21.39 -16.48 -26.44
C ARG A 504 -21.87 -15.05 -26.21
N GLY A 505 -20.99 -14.06 -26.26
CA GLY A 505 -21.28 -12.64 -26.18
C GLY A 505 -21.32 -12.09 -24.75
N TYR A 506 -20.82 -12.80 -23.77
CA TYR A 506 -20.60 -12.29 -22.42
C TYR A 506 -19.33 -11.44 -22.36
N ARG A 507 -19.35 -10.44 -21.50
CA ARG A 507 -18.19 -9.61 -21.16
C ARG A 507 -17.76 -9.92 -19.74
N GLU A 508 -16.48 -10.11 -19.54
CA GLU A 508 -15.92 -10.28 -18.20
C GLU A 508 -16.05 -9.00 -17.39
N VAL A 509 -16.39 -9.17 -16.12
CA VAL A 509 -16.40 -8.12 -15.11
C VAL A 509 -15.64 -8.59 -13.88
N VAL A 510 -15.10 -7.66 -13.14
CA VAL A 510 -14.43 -7.90 -11.87
C VAL A 510 -15.11 -7.05 -10.83
N SER A 511 -15.74 -7.69 -9.87
CA SER A 511 -16.39 -7.02 -8.75
C SER A 511 -15.64 -7.22 -7.43
N TYR A 512 -15.94 -6.40 -6.43
CA TYR A 512 -15.32 -6.52 -5.13
C TYR A 512 -15.71 -7.83 -4.43
N ALA A 513 -14.72 -8.46 -3.77
CA ALA A 513 -14.95 -9.61 -2.90
C ALA A 513 -15.56 -9.22 -1.54
N PHE A 514 -15.49 -7.94 -1.20
CA PHE A 514 -16.10 -7.35 -0.01
C PHE A 514 -17.39 -6.67 -0.41
N VAL A 515 -18.48 -7.01 0.27
CA VAL A 515 -19.83 -6.59 -0.11
C VAL A 515 -20.64 -6.10 1.09
N ASP A 516 -21.79 -5.51 0.80
CA ASP A 516 -22.76 -5.15 1.82
C ASP A 516 -23.38 -6.43 2.42
N GLU A 517 -23.48 -6.48 3.73
CA GLU A 517 -24.10 -7.59 4.46
C GLU A 517 -25.54 -7.86 4.01
N GLN A 518 -26.24 -6.82 3.55
CA GLN A 518 -27.58 -6.97 3.05
C GLN A 518 -27.65 -7.84 1.80
N TRP A 519 -26.60 -7.83 0.95
CA TRP A 519 -26.55 -8.71 -0.23
C TRP A 519 -26.41 -10.18 0.15
N GLU A 520 -25.66 -10.48 1.21
CA GLU A 520 -25.53 -11.84 1.73
C GLU A 520 -26.87 -12.38 2.21
N GLN A 521 -27.66 -11.55 2.89
CA GLN A 521 -29.03 -11.90 3.31
C GLN A 521 -29.97 -12.04 2.12
N ASP A 522 -29.93 -11.11 1.17
CA ASP A 522 -30.87 -11.05 0.06
C ASP A 522 -30.64 -12.17 -0.97
N PHE A 523 -29.40 -12.38 -1.37
CA PHE A 523 -29.08 -13.29 -2.47
C PHE A 523 -28.62 -14.69 -2.04
N ALA A 524 -28.08 -14.83 -0.84
CA ALA A 524 -27.58 -16.11 -0.33
C ALA A 524 -28.33 -16.62 0.90
N ALA A 525 -29.21 -15.81 1.52
CA ALA A 525 -29.79 -16.07 2.85
C ALA A 525 -28.71 -16.39 3.91
N ASN A 526 -27.52 -15.82 3.74
CA ASN A 526 -26.38 -16.06 4.61
C ASN A 526 -26.51 -15.19 5.87
N THR A 527 -26.81 -15.81 7.00
CA THR A 527 -26.96 -15.14 8.29
C THR A 527 -25.66 -15.08 9.11
N ASN A 528 -24.59 -15.73 8.64
CA ASN A 528 -23.28 -15.75 9.31
C ASN A 528 -22.14 -15.49 8.31
N PRO A 529 -22.13 -14.34 7.63
CA PRO A 529 -21.07 -13.98 6.69
C PRO A 529 -19.74 -13.75 7.41
N ILE A 530 -18.64 -13.89 6.66
CA ILE A 530 -17.29 -13.58 7.16
C ILE A 530 -17.15 -12.06 7.21
N ARG A 531 -16.99 -11.49 8.42
CA ARG A 531 -16.85 -10.05 8.65
C ARG A 531 -15.39 -9.61 8.60
N LEU A 532 -15.15 -8.43 8.02
CA LEU A 532 -13.87 -7.75 8.11
C LEU A 532 -13.75 -7.02 9.46
N GLN A 533 -12.55 -7.01 10.03
CA GLN A 533 -12.27 -6.27 11.26
C GLN A 533 -12.25 -4.75 11.06
N ASN A 534 -11.75 -4.31 9.90
CA ASN A 534 -11.55 -2.91 9.54
C ASN A 534 -11.94 -2.65 8.07
N PRO A 535 -13.25 -2.69 7.74
CA PRO A 535 -13.72 -2.46 6.38
C PRO A 535 -13.42 -1.02 5.93
N LEU A 536 -13.12 -0.85 4.63
CA LEU A 536 -12.87 0.47 4.03
C LEU A 536 -14.10 1.40 4.13
N ALA A 537 -15.30 0.81 4.04
CA ALA A 537 -16.59 1.50 4.19
C ALA A 537 -17.66 0.49 4.62
N ALA A 538 -18.81 0.97 5.14
CA ALA A 538 -19.88 0.13 5.65
C ALA A 538 -20.42 -0.86 4.59
N GLN A 539 -20.48 -0.45 3.32
CA GLN A 539 -20.93 -1.30 2.20
C GLN A 539 -19.93 -2.39 1.79
N TYR A 540 -18.74 -2.46 2.41
CA TYR A 540 -17.71 -3.48 2.16
C TYR A 540 -17.38 -4.26 3.44
N ALA A 541 -18.40 -4.52 4.25
CA ALA A 541 -18.22 -5.05 5.61
C ALA A 541 -18.01 -6.56 5.69
N VAL A 542 -18.44 -7.31 4.68
CA VAL A 542 -18.41 -8.78 4.69
C VAL A 542 -17.85 -9.35 3.39
N MET A 543 -17.35 -10.58 3.45
CA MET A 543 -16.93 -11.33 2.28
C MET A 543 -18.11 -11.98 1.57
N ARG A 544 -18.17 -11.90 0.24
CA ARG A 544 -19.25 -12.46 -0.56
C ARG A 544 -19.29 -14.00 -0.54
N SER A 545 -20.45 -14.58 -0.42
CA SER A 545 -20.68 -16.03 -0.58
C SER A 545 -21.29 -16.40 -1.94
N THR A 546 -21.69 -15.39 -2.74
CA THR A 546 -22.22 -15.52 -4.10
C THR A 546 -21.74 -14.38 -4.99
N LEU A 547 -21.71 -14.60 -6.30
CA LEU A 547 -21.37 -13.58 -7.30
C LEU A 547 -22.56 -12.72 -7.71
N ILE A 548 -23.79 -13.09 -7.32
CA ILE A 548 -25.02 -12.44 -7.80
C ILE A 548 -25.05 -10.95 -7.43
N GLY A 549 -24.67 -10.59 -6.20
CA GLY A 549 -24.69 -9.20 -5.75
C GLY A 549 -23.85 -8.28 -6.64
N GLY A 550 -22.61 -8.68 -6.92
CA GLY A 550 -21.72 -7.93 -7.80
C GLY A 550 -22.23 -7.84 -9.25
N LEU A 551 -22.79 -8.94 -9.79
CA LEU A 551 -23.37 -8.94 -11.14
C LEU A 551 -24.61 -8.03 -11.23
N VAL A 552 -25.45 -7.98 -10.18
CA VAL A 552 -26.60 -7.07 -10.10
C VAL A 552 -26.17 -5.62 -10.03
N GLU A 553 -25.12 -5.30 -9.24
CA GLU A 553 -24.53 -3.94 -9.19
C GLU A 553 -24.01 -3.51 -10.56
N VAL A 554 -23.30 -4.40 -11.26
CA VAL A 554 -22.84 -4.14 -12.62
C VAL A 554 -24.02 -3.85 -13.54
N LEU A 555 -25.11 -4.60 -13.44
CA LEU A 555 -26.33 -4.35 -14.21
C LEU A 555 -26.90 -2.96 -13.90
N GLN A 556 -27.09 -2.59 -12.64
CA GLN A 556 -27.59 -1.28 -12.23
C GLN A 556 -26.73 -0.14 -12.80
N ASN A 557 -25.39 -0.27 -12.68
CA ASN A 557 -24.45 0.69 -13.21
C ASN A 557 -24.56 0.87 -14.73
N ASN A 558 -24.82 -0.21 -15.47
CA ASN A 558 -25.07 -0.17 -16.90
C ASN A 558 -26.42 0.45 -17.25
N LEU A 559 -27.49 0.08 -16.54
CA LEU A 559 -28.83 0.66 -16.73
C LEU A 559 -28.83 2.18 -16.49
N ASN A 560 -28.12 2.65 -15.44
CA ASN A 560 -27.94 4.08 -15.16
C ASN A 560 -27.24 4.80 -16.32
N ARG A 561 -26.40 4.09 -17.08
CA ARG A 561 -25.74 4.58 -18.31
C ARG A 561 -26.55 4.29 -19.59
N LYS A 562 -27.84 3.95 -19.45
CA LYS A 562 -28.76 3.70 -20.57
C LYS A 562 -28.39 2.49 -21.44
N GLN A 563 -27.65 1.53 -20.89
CA GLN A 563 -27.39 0.26 -21.55
C GLN A 563 -28.58 -0.69 -21.33
N ASN A 564 -29.36 -0.93 -22.34
CA ASN A 564 -30.59 -1.75 -22.25
C ASN A 564 -30.36 -3.25 -22.50
N ARG A 565 -29.13 -3.65 -22.83
CA ARG A 565 -28.74 -5.03 -23.07
C ARG A 565 -27.41 -5.27 -22.36
N VAL A 566 -27.41 -6.13 -21.34
CA VAL A 566 -26.25 -6.43 -20.53
C VAL A 566 -26.06 -7.95 -20.47
N ARG A 567 -24.87 -8.43 -20.85
CA ARG A 567 -24.51 -9.83 -20.77
C ARG A 567 -23.09 -9.93 -20.24
N VAL A 568 -22.97 -10.27 -18.96
CA VAL A 568 -21.72 -10.21 -18.20
C VAL A 568 -21.46 -11.50 -17.44
N PHE A 569 -20.20 -11.79 -17.17
CA PHE A 569 -19.78 -12.93 -16.34
C PHE A 569 -18.59 -12.55 -15.46
N GLU A 570 -18.41 -13.30 -14.39
CA GLU A 570 -17.25 -13.23 -13.51
C GLU A 570 -16.81 -14.65 -13.14
N ILE A 571 -15.50 -14.90 -13.16
CA ILE A 571 -14.88 -16.11 -12.58
C ILE A 571 -14.07 -15.67 -11.37
N ALA A 572 -14.57 -15.98 -10.19
CA ALA A 572 -13.96 -15.48 -8.97
C ALA A 572 -14.25 -16.38 -7.76
N ARG A 573 -13.54 -16.10 -6.65
CA ARG A 573 -13.74 -16.78 -5.39
C ARG A 573 -14.93 -16.24 -4.63
N VAL A 574 -15.66 -17.16 -4.01
CA VAL A 574 -16.67 -16.89 -2.98
C VAL A 574 -16.20 -17.51 -1.67
N PHE A 575 -16.70 -16.98 -0.57
CA PHE A 575 -16.19 -17.26 0.76
C PHE A 575 -17.33 -17.72 1.67
N SER A 576 -17.11 -18.79 2.39
CA SER A 576 -18.09 -19.34 3.32
C SER A 576 -17.39 -19.95 4.54
N LYS A 577 -18.16 -20.33 5.53
CA LYS A 577 -17.72 -21.14 6.65
C LYS A 577 -18.29 -22.54 6.51
N ASP A 578 -17.50 -23.54 6.81
CA ASP A 578 -17.97 -24.92 6.87
C ASP A 578 -18.63 -25.21 8.24
N SER A 579 -19.06 -26.45 8.44
CA SER A 579 -19.70 -26.91 9.68
C SER A 579 -18.79 -26.84 10.92
N ALA A 580 -17.48 -26.71 10.74
CA ALA A 580 -16.48 -26.54 11.80
C ALA A 580 -16.04 -25.07 11.95
N ASP A 581 -16.78 -24.11 11.36
CA ASP A 581 -16.47 -22.66 11.33
C ASP A 581 -15.13 -22.32 10.67
N GLN A 582 -14.60 -23.23 9.81
CA GLN A 582 -13.39 -23.01 9.06
C GLN A 582 -13.70 -22.26 7.76
N PHE A 583 -12.81 -21.36 7.37
CA PHE A 583 -12.97 -20.56 6.14
C PHE A 583 -12.76 -21.42 4.90
N VAL A 584 -13.73 -21.40 4.01
CA VAL A 584 -13.71 -22.11 2.73
C VAL A 584 -13.76 -21.08 1.59
N GLN A 585 -12.92 -21.30 0.57
CA GLN A 585 -12.81 -20.46 -0.60
C GLN A 585 -13.05 -21.29 -1.86
N ASN A 586 -14.22 -21.18 -2.44
CA ASN A 586 -14.56 -21.88 -3.68
C ASN A 586 -14.48 -20.91 -4.86
N GLU A 587 -13.94 -21.37 -5.98
CA GLU A 587 -13.99 -20.62 -7.23
C GLU A 587 -15.26 -20.96 -7.98
N ARG A 588 -15.96 -19.92 -8.45
CA ARG A 588 -17.20 -20.04 -9.22
C ARG A 588 -17.16 -19.21 -10.49
N ILE A 589 -17.91 -19.63 -11.47
CA ILE A 589 -18.31 -18.81 -12.62
C ILE A 589 -19.75 -18.38 -12.41
N GLY A 590 -19.99 -17.07 -12.43
CA GLY A 590 -21.32 -16.50 -12.43
C GLY A 590 -21.58 -15.72 -13.70
N GLY A 591 -22.82 -15.71 -14.17
CA GLY A 591 -23.23 -14.93 -15.32
C GLY A 591 -24.58 -14.28 -15.13
N LEU A 592 -24.75 -13.13 -15.75
CA LEU A 592 -25.99 -12.37 -15.78
C LEU A 592 -26.29 -11.94 -17.23
N TRP A 593 -27.57 -12.15 -17.62
CA TRP A 593 -28.07 -11.69 -18.91
C TRP A 593 -29.39 -10.94 -18.75
N TYR A 594 -29.40 -9.69 -19.26
CA TYR A 594 -30.52 -8.77 -19.20
C TYR A 594 -30.84 -8.19 -20.57
N GLY A 595 -32.15 -8.01 -20.85
CA GLY A 595 -32.63 -7.35 -22.06
C GLY A 595 -32.89 -8.35 -23.21
N SER A 596 -32.72 -7.88 -24.45
CA SER A 596 -32.99 -8.68 -25.65
C SER A 596 -31.94 -9.74 -25.91
N VAL A 597 -32.36 -10.87 -26.52
CA VAL A 597 -31.44 -11.96 -26.90
C VAL A 597 -30.43 -11.49 -27.93
N LEU A 598 -30.92 -10.80 -28.98
CA LEU A 598 -30.08 -10.21 -30.04
C LEU A 598 -30.14 -8.69 -29.99
N PRO A 599 -29.14 -8.00 -30.48
CA PRO A 599 -29.24 -6.58 -30.78
C PRO A 599 -30.42 -6.32 -31.75
N GLU A 600 -30.99 -5.13 -31.66
CA GLU A 600 -32.07 -4.72 -32.57
C GLU A 600 -31.59 -4.89 -34.00
N GLN A 601 -32.43 -5.59 -34.82
CA GLN A 601 -32.11 -5.93 -36.20
C GLN A 601 -33.41 -6.21 -36.99
N TRP A 602 -33.32 -6.18 -38.30
CA TRP A 602 -34.48 -6.35 -39.19
C TRP A 602 -34.82 -7.82 -39.47
N GLY A 603 -33.87 -8.76 -39.32
CA GLY A 603 -34.00 -10.17 -39.70
C GLY A 603 -34.75 -11.03 -38.67
N GLU A 604 -34.77 -10.58 -37.43
CA GLU A 604 -35.38 -11.33 -36.31
C GLU A 604 -36.23 -10.41 -35.44
N LYS A 605 -37.37 -10.92 -34.98
CA LYS A 605 -38.21 -10.20 -34.03
C LYS A 605 -37.50 -10.09 -32.69
N THR A 606 -37.49 -8.89 -32.09
CA THR A 606 -36.95 -8.66 -30.77
C THR A 606 -37.75 -9.45 -29.76
N ARG A 607 -37.06 -10.28 -28.97
CA ARG A 607 -37.58 -10.93 -27.76
C ARG A 607 -36.59 -10.78 -26.61
N ASN A 608 -37.10 -10.78 -25.42
CA ASN A 608 -36.23 -10.78 -24.22
C ASN A 608 -35.65 -12.17 -23.99
N VAL A 609 -34.51 -12.19 -23.28
CA VAL A 609 -33.89 -13.42 -22.80
C VAL A 609 -34.83 -14.18 -21.89
N ASP A 610 -34.85 -15.49 -21.99
CA ASP A 610 -35.63 -16.38 -21.15
C ASP A 610 -34.76 -17.47 -20.48
N PHE A 611 -35.40 -18.27 -19.64
CA PHE A 611 -34.74 -19.36 -18.90
C PHE A 611 -33.99 -20.32 -19.83
N TYR A 612 -34.54 -20.64 -20.98
CA TYR A 612 -33.98 -21.64 -21.90
C TYR A 612 -32.74 -21.10 -22.64
N ASP A 613 -32.69 -19.79 -22.91
CA ASP A 613 -31.49 -19.16 -23.46
C ASP A 613 -30.31 -19.31 -22.48
N MET A 614 -30.54 -18.98 -21.20
CA MET A 614 -29.51 -19.11 -20.17
C MET A 614 -29.14 -20.55 -19.88
N LYS A 615 -30.13 -21.45 -19.89
CA LYS A 615 -29.92 -22.90 -19.75
C LYS A 615 -28.99 -23.43 -20.85
N GLY A 616 -29.20 -23.01 -22.11
CA GLY A 616 -28.32 -23.39 -23.22
C GLY A 616 -26.88 -22.94 -23.06
N ASP A 617 -26.67 -21.77 -22.46
CA ASP A 617 -25.30 -21.30 -22.14
C ASP A 617 -24.67 -22.15 -21.04
N VAL A 618 -25.43 -22.51 -19.99
CA VAL A 618 -24.96 -23.38 -18.91
C VAL A 618 -24.61 -24.78 -19.43
N GLU A 619 -25.49 -25.35 -20.27
CA GLU A 619 -25.24 -26.67 -20.91
C GLU A 619 -23.96 -26.66 -21.75
N SER A 620 -23.67 -25.58 -22.41
CA SER A 620 -22.41 -25.44 -23.17
C SER A 620 -21.19 -25.41 -22.25
N LEU A 621 -21.24 -24.69 -21.14
CA LEU A 621 -20.17 -24.67 -20.16
C LEU A 621 -19.86 -26.04 -19.56
N LEU A 622 -20.88 -26.85 -19.38
CA LEU A 622 -20.80 -28.21 -18.84
C LEU A 622 -20.76 -29.30 -19.95
N LYS A 623 -20.34 -28.93 -21.13
CA LYS A 623 -20.25 -29.78 -22.31
C LYS A 623 -19.55 -31.12 -22.02
N ASN A 624 -20.15 -32.20 -22.55
CA ASN A 624 -19.68 -33.57 -22.36
C ASN A 624 -19.83 -34.12 -20.94
N LYS A 625 -20.78 -33.61 -20.19
CA LYS A 625 -21.22 -34.18 -18.90
C LYS A 625 -22.70 -34.47 -18.95
N GLU A 626 -23.12 -35.43 -18.15
CA GLU A 626 -24.54 -35.65 -17.91
C GLU A 626 -25.02 -34.58 -16.93
N VAL A 627 -25.89 -33.70 -17.40
CA VAL A 627 -26.41 -32.57 -16.62
C VAL A 627 -27.93 -32.62 -16.58
N SER A 628 -28.48 -32.50 -15.40
CA SER A 628 -29.92 -32.36 -15.19
C SER A 628 -30.25 -31.05 -14.45
N PHE A 629 -31.48 -30.57 -14.70
CA PHE A 629 -31.97 -29.32 -14.10
C PHE A 629 -33.16 -29.64 -13.20
N VAL A 630 -32.95 -29.54 -11.90
CA VAL A 630 -33.94 -29.88 -10.89
C VAL A 630 -34.55 -28.63 -10.29
N LYS A 631 -35.86 -28.52 -10.30
CA LYS A 631 -36.57 -27.37 -9.71
C LYS A 631 -36.07 -27.10 -8.31
N THR A 632 -35.80 -25.85 -7.97
CA THR A 632 -35.26 -25.45 -6.68
C THR A 632 -35.94 -24.18 -6.17
N GLU A 633 -35.87 -23.99 -4.86
CA GLU A 633 -36.10 -22.71 -4.20
C GLU A 633 -34.72 -22.10 -3.83
N HIS A 634 -34.46 -20.89 -4.28
CA HIS A 634 -33.20 -20.17 -4.02
C HIS A 634 -33.51 -18.72 -3.61
N PRO A 635 -32.87 -18.16 -2.58
CA PRO A 635 -33.22 -16.83 -2.04
C PRO A 635 -33.18 -15.73 -3.10
N ALA A 636 -32.21 -15.81 -4.02
CA ALA A 636 -32.08 -14.86 -5.11
C ALA A 636 -33.08 -15.04 -6.25
N LEU A 637 -33.68 -16.23 -6.45
CA LEU A 637 -34.34 -16.61 -7.70
C LEU A 637 -35.86 -16.68 -7.58
N HIS A 638 -36.52 -16.54 -8.73
CA HIS A 638 -37.94 -16.69 -8.88
C HIS A 638 -38.37 -18.14 -8.60
N PRO A 639 -39.32 -18.40 -7.67
CA PRO A 639 -39.66 -19.75 -7.20
C PRO A 639 -40.20 -20.70 -8.30
N GLY A 640 -40.78 -20.14 -9.39
CA GLY A 640 -41.27 -20.94 -10.54
C GLY A 640 -40.32 -20.97 -11.74
N ARG A 641 -39.18 -20.29 -11.70
CA ARG A 641 -38.25 -20.16 -12.85
C ARG A 641 -36.78 -20.29 -12.37
N ALA A 642 -36.54 -21.31 -11.54
CA ALA A 642 -35.22 -21.60 -10.98
C ALA A 642 -34.93 -23.09 -10.97
N ALA A 643 -33.70 -23.48 -11.22
CA ALA A 643 -33.26 -24.86 -11.15
C ALA A 643 -31.85 -24.96 -10.56
N ASN A 644 -31.65 -26.03 -9.77
CA ASN A 644 -30.32 -26.51 -9.46
C ASN A 644 -29.72 -27.21 -10.69
N ILE A 645 -28.46 -26.99 -10.92
CA ILE A 645 -27.65 -27.67 -11.93
C ILE A 645 -27.04 -28.87 -11.24
N VAL A 646 -27.40 -30.08 -11.70
CA VAL A 646 -26.88 -31.34 -11.14
C VAL A 646 -25.99 -32.01 -12.17
N SER A 647 -24.77 -32.31 -11.81
CA SER A 647 -23.80 -33.08 -12.62
C SER A 647 -23.17 -34.16 -11.76
N ASP A 648 -23.08 -35.38 -12.30
CA ASP A 648 -22.57 -36.55 -11.57
C ASP A 648 -23.26 -36.80 -10.22
N GLY A 649 -24.56 -36.52 -10.16
CA GLY A 649 -25.40 -36.70 -8.96
C GLY A 649 -25.22 -35.66 -7.86
N ARG A 650 -24.46 -34.61 -8.12
CA ARG A 650 -24.17 -33.50 -7.18
C ARG A 650 -24.67 -32.17 -7.72
N VAL A 651 -25.21 -31.33 -6.83
CA VAL A 651 -25.52 -29.93 -7.17
C VAL A 651 -24.20 -29.19 -7.34
N VAL A 652 -23.99 -28.67 -8.55
CA VAL A 652 -22.78 -27.95 -8.93
C VAL A 652 -23.04 -26.45 -9.15
N GLY A 653 -24.29 -26.02 -9.06
CA GLY A 653 -24.67 -24.63 -9.24
C GLY A 653 -26.17 -24.47 -9.38
N PHE A 654 -26.58 -23.28 -9.81
CA PHE A 654 -27.98 -22.92 -10.05
C PHE A 654 -28.12 -21.98 -11.26
N VAL A 655 -29.33 -21.94 -11.81
CA VAL A 655 -29.72 -21.04 -12.91
C VAL A 655 -31.18 -20.60 -12.70
N GLY A 656 -31.47 -19.35 -13.01
CA GLY A 656 -32.86 -18.88 -12.94
C GLY A 656 -33.02 -17.39 -13.20
N GLU A 657 -34.28 -16.97 -13.13
CA GLU A 657 -34.68 -15.56 -13.18
C GLU A 657 -34.56 -14.95 -11.80
N LEU A 658 -34.09 -13.71 -11.70
CA LEU A 658 -33.99 -13.01 -10.41
C LEU A 658 -35.38 -12.82 -9.80
N HIS A 659 -35.49 -12.98 -8.48
CA HIS A 659 -36.77 -12.94 -7.76
C HIS A 659 -37.45 -11.56 -7.88
N PRO A 660 -38.75 -11.44 -8.14
CA PRO A 660 -39.45 -10.17 -8.30
C PRO A 660 -39.29 -9.18 -7.13
N LYS A 661 -39.18 -9.68 -5.89
CA LYS A 661 -38.89 -8.80 -4.73
C LYS A 661 -37.58 -8.02 -4.85
N TRP A 662 -36.57 -8.58 -5.53
CA TRP A 662 -35.27 -7.91 -5.75
C TRP A 662 -35.34 -6.90 -6.88
N LEU A 663 -36.25 -7.09 -7.87
CA LEU A 663 -36.49 -6.09 -8.90
C LEU A 663 -36.94 -4.76 -8.30
N GLN A 664 -37.88 -4.82 -7.37
CA GLN A 664 -38.36 -3.62 -6.67
C GLN A 664 -37.28 -3.02 -5.77
N LYS A 665 -36.58 -3.87 -5.00
CA LYS A 665 -35.56 -3.38 -4.04
C LYS A 665 -34.34 -2.73 -4.74
N TYR A 666 -33.94 -3.28 -5.86
CA TYR A 666 -32.75 -2.83 -6.60
C TYR A 666 -33.09 -2.02 -7.86
N ASP A 667 -34.35 -1.56 -7.98
CA ASP A 667 -34.86 -0.72 -9.08
C ASP A 667 -34.49 -1.25 -10.48
N LEU A 668 -34.83 -2.53 -10.73
CA LEU A 668 -34.59 -3.20 -11.99
C LEU A 668 -35.89 -3.25 -12.81
N PRO A 669 -35.95 -2.64 -14.01
CA PRO A 669 -37.16 -2.59 -14.82
C PRO A 669 -37.65 -3.95 -15.32
N GLN A 670 -36.74 -4.93 -15.44
CA GLN A 670 -37.01 -6.28 -15.89
C GLN A 670 -36.11 -7.26 -15.14
N ALA A 671 -36.57 -8.52 -14.96
CA ALA A 671 -35.78 -9.55 -14.32
C ALA A 671 -34.61 -9.99 -15.21
N PRO A 672 -33.36 -9.93 -14.71
CA PRO A 672 -32.25 -10.60 -15.36
C PRO A 672 -32.29 -12.10 -15.12
N LEU A 673 -31.70 -12.87 -16.03
CA LEU A 673 -31.35 -14.27 -15.84
C LEU A 673 -29.96 -14.32 -15.24
N VAL A 674 -29.76 -15.24 -14.28
CA VAL A 674 -28.48 -15.45 -13.63
C VAL A 674 -28.16 -16.94 -13.50
N PHE A 675 -26.89 -17.28 -13.53
CA PHE A 675 -26.38 -18.58 -13.13
C PHE A 675 -25.12 -18.42 -12.27
N GLU A 676 -24.85 -19.43 -11.48
CA GLU A 676 -23.60 -19.57 -10.75
C GLU A 676 -23.24 -21.06 -10.66
N ILE A 677 -21.99 -21.43 -11.00
CA ILE A 677 -21.53 -22.81 -11.12
C ILE A 677 -20.14 -22.93 -10.50
N ASP A 678 -19.91 -24.02 -9.79
CA ASP A 678 -18.60 -24.37 -9.24
C ASP A 678 -17.59 -24.58 -10.39
N MET A 679 -16.47 -23.88 -10.35
CA MET A 679 -15.50 -23.87 -11.43
C MET A 679 -14.86 -25.24 -11.66
N ASP A 680 -14.69 -26.05 -10.62
CA ASP A 680 -14.19 -27.44 -10.75
C ASP A 680 -15.11 -28.32 -11.59
N ALA A 681 -16.43 -28.11 -11.48
CA ALA A 681 -17.39 -28.82 -12.33
C ALA A 681 -17.26 -28.41 -13.80
N VAL A 682 -16.97 -27.13 -14.07
CA VAL A 682 -16.79 -26.62 -15.43
C VAL A 682 -15.45 -27.05 -16.04
N LEU A 683 -14.39 -27.10 -15.25
CA LEU A 683 -13.06 -27.50 -15.71
C LEU A 683 -12.93 -29.02 -15.92
N GLY A 684 -13.66 -29.82 -15.15
CA GLY A 684 -13.66 -31.27 -15.30
C GLY A 684 -14.32 -31.69 -16.62
N ARG A 685 -13.76 -32.69 -17.28
CA ARG A 685 -14.35 -33.33 -18.45
C ARG A 685 -14.11 -34.82 -18.44
N GLU A 686 -15.01 -35.59 -19.06
CA GLU A 686 -14.76 -37.01 -19.31
C GLU A 686 -13.72 -37.18 -20.43
N LYS A 687 -13.01 -38.30 -20.36
CA LYS A 687 -12.11 -38.68 -21.46
C LYS A 687 -12.91 -38.99 -22.70
N THR A 688 -12.53 -38.35 -23.80
CA THR A 688 -13.10 -38.66 -25.12
C THR A 688 -12.75 -40.10 -25.48
N ARG A 689 -13.74 -40.91 -25.77
CA ARG A 689 -13.61 -42.28 -26.24
C ARG A 689 -13.97 -42.37 -27.70
N TYR A 690 -13.17 -43.08 -28.47
CA TYR A 690 -13.47 -43.35 -29.85
C TYR A 690 -14.71 -44.25 -29.94
N GLN A 691 -15.66 -43.89 -30.78
CA GLN A 691 -16.78 -44.74 -31.21
C GLN A 691 -16.77 -44.85 -32.73
N SER A 692 -16.93 -46.06 -33.23
CA SER A 692 -17.01 -46.28 -34.68
C SER A 692 -18.28 -45.67 -35.23
N VAL A 693 -18.16 -45.08 -36.41
CA VAL A 693 -19.32 -44.54 -37.13
C VAL A 693 -19.94 -45.65 -37.98
N SER A 694 -21.26 -45.84 -37.86
CA SER A 694 -21.99 -46.80 -38.68
C SER A 694 -21.96 -46.44 -40.15
N LYS A 695 -21.82 -47.45 -40.99
CA LYS A 695 -21.94 -47.32 -42.47
C LYS A 695 -23.38 -47.34 -42.94
N PHE A 696 -24.33 -47.67 -42.06
CA PHE A 696 -25.73 -47.84 -42.38
C PHE A 696 -26.53 -46.56 -42.09
N GLN A 697 -27.63 -46.37 -42.82
CA GLN A 697 -28.46 -45.18 -42.64
C GLN A 697 -29.26 -45.22 -41.35
N PRO A 698 -29.38 -44.12 -40.63
CA PRO A 698 -30.24 -44.04 -39.45
C PRO A 698 -31.72 -44.00 -39.86
N ALA A 699 -32.56 -44.61 -39.04
CA ALA A 699 -34.00 -44.47 -39.12
C ALA A 699 -34.49 -43.44 -38.07
N ARG A 700 -35.42 -42.57 -38.45
CA ARG A 700 -36.04 -41.58 -37.54
C ARG A 700 -37.50 -41.98 -37.28
N ARG A 701 -37.90 -41.82 -36.00
CA ARG A 701 -39.32 -41.90 -35.56
C ARG A 701 -39.64 -40.66 -34.73
N ASP A 702 -40.75 -40.04 -35.04
CA ASP A 702 -41.31 -38.91 -34.30
C ASP A 702 -42.56 -39.38 -33.54
N LEU A 703 -42.55 -39.19 -32.24
CA LEU A 703 -43.62 -39.54 -31.31
C LEU A 703 -44.06 -38.28 -30.57
N ALA A 704 -45.34 -38.04 -30.55
CA ALA A 704 -45.97 -37.00 -29.79
C ALA A 704 -46.73 -37.60 -28.59
N PHE A 705 -46.34 -37.16 -27.38
CA PHE A 705 -46.96 -37.63 -26.14
C PHE A 705 -47.82 -36.52 -25.50
N VAL A 706 -49.06 -36.78 -25.14
CA VAL A 706 -49.88 -35.93 -24.31
C VAL A 706 -49.71 -36.37 -22.87
N MET A 707 -49.28 -35.43 -22.04
CA MET A 707 -48.91 -35.71 -20.64
C MET A 707 -49.28 -34.54 -19.73
N PRO A 708 -49.50 -34.78 -18.40
CA PRO A 708 -49.78 -33.74 -17.44
C PRO A 708 -48.67 -32.68 -17.41
N GLU A 709 -49.04 -31.40 -17.14
CA GLU A 709 -48.03 -30.31 -16.98
C GLU A 709 -47.03 -30.61 -15.88
N ALA A 710 -47.41 -31.32 -14.83
CA ALA A 710 -46.53 -31.69 -13.72
C ALA A 710 -45.43 -32.70 -14.08
N VAL A 711 -45.65 -33.51 -15.13
CA VAL A 711 -44.63 -34.46 -15.61
C VAL A 711 -43.61 -33.69 -16.42
N THR A 712 -42.36 -33.79 -16.02
CA THR A 712 -41.29 -33.07 -16.70
C THR A 712 -40.91 -33.78 -18.01
N HIS A 713 -40.25 -33.04 -18.93
CA HIS A 713 -39.74 -33.72 -20.13
C HIS A 713 -38.56 -34.67 -19.77
N ASP A 714 -37.81 -34.40 -18.71
CA ASP A 714 -36.75 -35.28 -18.23
C ASP A 714 -37.34 -36.61 -17.71
N ASP A 715 -38.50 -36.60 -17.03
CA ASP A 715 -39.22 -37.84 -16.64
C ASP A 715 -39.56 -38.65 -17.88
N LEU A 716 -40.09 -38.05 -18.94
CA LEU A 716 -40.39 -38.70 -20.18
C LEU A 716 -39.12 -39.23 -20.85
N LEU A 717 -38.08 -38.41 -21.02
CA LEU A 717 -36.82 -38.82 -21.65
C LEU A 717 -36.13 -39.97 -20.90
N ASN A 718 -36.12 -39.92 -19.57
CA ASN A 718 -35.51 -40.97 -18.74
C ASN A 718 -36.23 -42.34 -18.90
N VAL A 719 -37.54 -42.34 -18.96
CA VAL A 719 -38.33 -43.53 -19.19
C VAL A 719 -38.11 -44.09 -20.60
N LEU A 720 -38.09 -43.22 -21.62
CA LEU A 720 -37.79 -43.61 -22.97
C LEU A 720 -36.35 -44.16 -23.11
N LYS A 721 -35.36 -43.52 -22.49
CA LYS A 721 -33.97 -44.01 -22.45
C LYS A 721 -33.85 -45.36 -21.74
N ALA A 722 -34.55 -45.54 -20.62
CA ALA A 722 -34.54 -46.81 -19.89
C ALA A 722 -35.19 -47.99 -20.69
N ALA A 723 -36.18 -47.69 -21.53
CA ALA A 723 -36.82 -48.64 -22.42
C ALA A 723 -35.99 -48.87 -23.71
N ALA A 724 -35.08 -48.00 -24.07
CA ALA A 724 -34.24 -48.08 -25.24
C ALA A 724 -33.22 -49.22 -25.17
N ASN A 725 -32.69 -49.57 -26.33
CA ASN A 725 -31.60 -50.52 -26.50
C ASN A 725 -30.43 -49.86 -27.27
N LYS A 726 -29.37 -50.61 -27.57
CA LYS A 726 -28.18 -50.15 -28.27
C LYS A 726 -28.42 -49.57 -29.68
N LEU A 727 -29.61 -49.76 -30.27
CA LEU A 727 -29.98 -49.23 -31.59
C LEU A 727 -30.39 -47.73 -31.50
N VAL A 728 -30.83 -47.26 -30.34
CA VAL A 728 -31.23 -45.87 -30.15
C VAL A 728 -29.96 -45.06 -29.94
N GLN A 729 -29.71 -44.10 -30.87
CA GLN A 729 -28.55 -43.20 -30.85
C GLN A 729 -28.88 -41.87 -30.19
N GLU A 730 -30.08 -41.35 -30.40
CA GLU A 730 -30.52 -40.06 -29.90
C GLU A 730 -32.02 -40.11 -29.57
N ILE A 731 -32.38 -39.48 -28.45
CA ILE A 731 -33.75 -39.15 -28.07
C ILE A 731 -33.76 -37.67 -27.71
N SER A 732 -34.50 -36.81 -28.45
CA SER A 732 -34.56 -35.38 -28.17
C SER A 732 -35.99 -34.84 -28.37
N VAL A 733 -36.35 -33.88 -27.49
CA VAL A 733 -37.60 -33.13 -27.62
C VAL A 733 -37.40 -32.06 -28.71
N PHE A 734 -38.36 -31.94 -29.65
CA PHE A 734 -38.25 -30.91 -30.67
C PHE A 734 -39.48 -29.98 -30.75
N ASP A 735 -40.60 -30.34 -30.10
CA ASP A 735 -41.77 -29.50 -30.01
C ASP A 735 -42.53 -29.71 -28.66
N VAL A 736 -43.08 -28.62 -28.12
CA VAL A 736 -43.93 -28.61 -26.94
C VAL A 736 -45.15 -27.76 -27.26
N TYR A 737 -46.33 -28.40 -27.45
CA TYR A 737 -47.53 -27.72 -27.83
C TYR A 737 -48.56 -27.69 -26.73
N ARG A 738 -49.18 -26.56 -26.56
CA ARG A 738 -50.31 -26.27 -25.66
C ARG A 738 -51.35 -25.51 -26.42
N GLY A 739 -52.48 -26.09 -26.63
CA GLY A 739 -53.52 -25.42 -27.43
C GLY A 739 -54.61 -26.36 -27.86
N THR A 740 -55.34 -26.02 -28.91
CA THR A 740 -56.48 -26.77 -29.43
C THR A 740 -56.12 -28.24 -29.68
N GLY A 741 -56.90 -29.14 -29.10
CA GLY A 741 -56.70 -30.60 -29.22
C GLY A 741 -55.79 -31.19 -28.12
N VAL A 742 -55.38 -30.41 -27.12
CA VAL A 742 -54.68 -30.87 -25.89
C VAL A 742 -55.59 -30.54 -24.71
N PRO A 743 -55.94 -31.50 -23.81
CA PRO A 743 -56.81 -31.25 -22.64
C PRO A 743 -56.23 -30.18 -21.71
N GLU A 744 -57.09 -29.50 -20.95
CA GLU A 744 -56.65 -28.51 -19.98
C GLU A 744 -55.81 -29.20 -18.89
N GLY A 745 -54.71 -28.57 -18.44
CA GLY A 745 -53.74 -29.15 -17.53
C GLY A 745 -52.76 -30.16 -18.15
N MET A 746 -52.83 -30.38 -19.47
CA MET A 746 -51.94 -31.27 -20.23
C MET A 746 -51.13 -30.47 -21.25
N LYS A 747 -50.00 -31.08 -21.67
CA LYS A 747 -49.13 -30.60 -22.77
C LYS A 747 -48.85 -31.75 -23.75
N SER A 748 -48.62 -31.41 -25.02
CA SER A 748 -48.13 -32.37 -26.00
C SER A 748 -46.64 -32.16 -26.21
N VAL A 749 -45.84 -33.19 -25.98
CA VAL A 749 -44.37 -33.15 -26.14
C VAL A 749 -43.99 -34.05 -27.32
N ALA A 750 -43.44 -33.50 -28.35
CA ALA A 750 -42.94 -34.24 -29.51
C ALA A 750 -41.48 -34.62 -29.36
N VAL A 751 -41.19 -35.90 -29.48
CA VAL A 751 -39.87 -36.50 -29.31
C VAL A 751 -39.40 -37.12 -30.60
N LYS A 752 -38.19 -36.78 -31.01
CA LYS A 752 -37.46 -37.41 -32.13
C LYS A 752 -36.60 -38.57 -31.56
N ILE A 753 -36.67 -39.74 -32.15
CA ILE A 753 -35.87 -40.90 -31.86
C ILE A 753 -35.06 -41.27 -33.10
N ILE A 754 -33.73 -41.29 -32.98
CA ILE A 754 -32.81 -41.73 -34.03
C ILE A 754 -32.32 -43.12 -33.69
N LEU A 755 -32.54 -44.06 -34.61
CA LEU A 755 -32.15 -45.49 -34.47
C LEU A 755 -31.13 -45.83 -35.55
N GLN A 756 -30.07 -46.53 -35.19
CA GLN A 756 -29.02 -46.95 -36.11
C GLN A 756 -28.36 -48.27 -35.61
N ASP A 757 -28.09 -49.16 -36.53
CA ASP A 757 -27.31 -50.37 -36.22
C ASP A 757 -25.90 -50.19 -36.79
N MET A 758 -24.94 -50.87 -36.20
CA MET A 758 -23.52 -50.92 -36.64
C MET A 758 -23.29 -51.95 -37.74
N GLU A 759 -24.14 -52.95 -37.85
CA GLU A 759 -23.92 -54.15 -38.69
C GLU A 759 -24.91 -54.26 -39.83
N ASN A 760 -26.15 -53.72 -39.70
CA ASN A 760 -27.23 -53.93 -40.65
C ASN A 760 -28.06 -52.64 -40.88
N THR A 761 -28.76 -52.62 -42.03
CA THR A 761 -29.82 -51.65 -42.27
C THR A 761 -31.03 -52.02 -41.43
N LEU A 762 -31.60 -51.08 -40.67
CA LEU A 762 -32.81 -51.34 -39.87
C LEU A 762 -34.03 -51.48 -40.75
N THR A 763 -34.84 -52.52 -40.45
CA THR A 763 -36.18 -52.74 -41.06
C THR A 763 -37.26 -52.35 -40.05
N ASP A 764 -38.47 -52.08 -40.51
CA ASP A 764 -39.62 -51.82 -39.65
C ASP A 764 -39.90 -52.93 -38.66
N GLU A 765 -39.65 -54.19 -39.08
CA GLU A 765 -39.80 -55.38 -38.20
C GLU A 765 -38.93 -55.32 -36.94
N VAL A 766 -37.75 -54.60 -36.98
CA VAL A 766 -36.86 -54.39 -35.84
C VAL A 766 -37.23 -53.15 -35.09
N ILE A 767 -37.65 -52.09 -35.78
CA ILE A 767 -37.92 -50.77 -35.21
C ILE A 767 -39.25 -50.75 -34.43
N GLU A 768 -40.34 -51.26 -35.01
CA GLU A 768 -41.67 -51.11 -34.44
C GLU A 768 -41.83 -51.77 -33.08
N PRO A 769 -41.28 -52.97 -32.81
CA PRO A 769 -41.37 -53.56 -31.48
C PRO A 769 -40.61 -52.72 -30.40
N LEU A 770 -39.48 -52.11 -30.76
CA LEU A 770 -38.75 -51.24 -29.84
C LEU A 770 -39.51 -49.99 -29.59
N VAL A 771 -40.04 -49.32 -30.59
CA VAL A 771 -40.87 -48.13 -30.45
C VAL A 771 -42.15 -48.41 -29.62
N ALA A 772 -42.81 -49.53 -29.86
CA ALA A 772 -43.97 -49.94 -29.08
C ALA A 772 -43.65 -50.16 -27.60
N LYS A 773 -42.45 -50.74 -27.31
CA LYS A 773 -41.94 -50.85 -25.93
C LYS A 773 -41.72 -49.51 -25.28
N MET A 774 -41.14 -48.55 -26.00
CA MET A 774 -40.89 -47.21 -25.50
C MET A 774 -42.19 -46.42 -25.26
N ILE A 775 -43.17 -46.53 -26.14
CA ILE A 775 -44.52 -45.97 -25.98
C ILE A 775 -45.18 -46.53 -24.72
N LYS A 776 -45.13 -47.85 -24.54
CA LYS A 776 -45.67 -48.53 -23.35
C LYS A 776 -45.01 -47.99 -22.04
N ALA A 777 -43.70 -47.83 -22.04
CA ALA A 777 -42.99 -47.28 -20.91
C ALA A 777 -43.36 -45.82 -20.60
N ALA A 778 -43.55 -45.02 -21.65
CA ALA A 778 -44.07 -43.63 -21.49
C ALA A 778 -45.46 -43.58 -20.87
N ALA A 779 -46.33 -44.50 -21.24
CA ALA A 779 -47.70 -44.58 -20.69
C ALA A 779 -47.72 -44.88 -19.19
N GLU A 780 -46.72 -45.58 -18.64
CA GLU A 780 -46.55 -45.80 -17.20
C GLU A 780 -46.23 -44.48 -16.38
N LYS A 781 -45.91 -43.43 -17.10
CA LYS A 781 -45.73 -42.06 -16.54
C LYS A 781 -46.80 -41.08 -17.00
N ASP A 782 -47.99 -41.60 -17.30
CA ASP A 782 -49.14 -40.79 -17.77
C ASP A 782 -48.88 -40.02 -19.08
N ALA A 783 -47.85 -40.39 -19.88
CA ALA A 783 -47.55 -39.83 -21.17
C ALA A 783 -48.14 -40.75 -22.27
N GLN A 784 -49.28 -40.38 -22.79
CA GLN A 784 -49.99 -41.15 -23.81
C GLN A 784 -49.64 -40.68 -25.23
N LEU A 785 -49.42 -41.62 -26.13
CA LEU A 785 -49.17 -41.25 -27.55
C LEU A 785 -50.39 -40.52 -28.12
N ARG A 786 -50.13 -39.34 -28.70
CA ARG A 786 -51.12 -38.53 -29.38
C ARG A 786 -51.44 -39.24 -30.70
N ALA A 787 -52.74 -39.48 -30.89
CA ALA A 787 -53.27 -40.10 -32.12
C ALA A 787 -53.16 -39.13 -33.33
#